data_b3d21a5bd1433ba82afac7db42fe49a5
#
_entry.id   b3d21a5bd1433ba82afac7db42fe49a5
#
_cell.length_a   1.000
_cell.length_b   1.000
_cell.length_c   1.000
_cell.angle_alpha   90.00
_cell.angle_beta   90.00
_cell.angle_gamma   90.00
#
_symmetry.space_group_name_H-M   'P 1'
#
loop_
_entity.id
_entity.type
_entity.pdbx_description
1 polymer ?
#
loop_
_entity_poly.entity_id
_entity_poly.type
_entity_poly.pdbx_seq_one_letter_code
_entity_poly.pdbx_strand_id
1 'polypeptide(L)'
;MTAAIAASGQNRWAIQPDGKTLRLEVGENKLPHYDHMEMSGERMSLVLRWHLDRSGVFSEERSLIFPMLRTIPNNTRASLMYRIAVDIPSLLSVNQRTLLPTGTRYMEIDGAMRVISEYRASWTWMQGRDSGAPLEITRTIFPSTDLPAMCELYEIKNTGNKAAELIIPEFSQSFATPKNKGVDGTYIIRADITGSGNYTLKPGESMSFGAIFQGYALDSQQPVFPDAAAEYAKRIDFISRDIDSNLILETPDEVINTGFRYAKIRGAESIFKTKGGYMHSPGGESYYAAVWANDQAEYINPFFPYLGYGTGNESALNSFRHWFKHMNPEYKYLPSSIIAEGDDAFGVAGDRGDAAMIAYGALRYALARADKAEAQELWPLIEWCLEYCNRQLNEAGVVKSDSDELERRFPSGEANLCTSSLYYDALVSVGYLGKEIGLPTAQINKYKAQASVLRKAICDYFEAEVSGYETYRYYEGNDVLRSWICMPLIVGINDRAEGTVAALFGPELYTSDGCLTAEGSRTFWDRSTLYSFRGAYQAGYRDLATKQLSAYSTRRLLGDHVPYPIEAWPEGSQRHLSAESGLYCRVITEGLFGMRPTGFRSFTLTPQLPSDWDHMTLRHIRAFGSDFDIAIVRTKDKKIKVTVAQKDGKTKIWTVGNGATIKVAL
;
A
#
# COMPACT_ATOMS: atom_id res chain seq x y z
N MET A 1 28.75 -12.54 24.73
CA MET A 1 27.83 -12.26 23.64
C MET A 1 26.48 -12.84 24.00
N THR A 2 25.67 -12.10 24.71
CA THR A 2 24.28 -12.46 25.03
C THR A 2 23.40 -11.80 24.00
N ALA A 3 22.91 -12.58 23.04
CA ALA A 3 21.89 -12.13 22.11
C ALA A 3 20.66 -11.75 22.93
N ALA A 4 20.29 -10.48 22.90
CA ALA A 4 19.00 -10.02 23.35
C ALA A 4 17.95 -10.68 22.44
N ILE A 5 17.29 -11.71 22.96
CA ILE A 5 16.06 -12.24 22.37
C ILE A 5 15.03 -11.13 22.58
N ALA A 6 14.77 -10.35 21.54
CA ALA A 6 13.62 -9.46 21.54
C ALA A 6 12.40 -10.34 21.82
N ALA A 7 11.63 -9.97 22.83
CA ALA A 7 10.34 -10.59 23.11
C ALA A 7 9.51 -10.46 21.84
N SER A 8 9.33 -11.55 21.11
CA SER A 8 8.36 -11.63 20.03
C SER A 8 7.00 -11.40 20.67
N GLY A 9 6.38 -10.25 20.41
CA GLY A 9 5.00 -10.02 20.80
C GLY A 9 4.19 -11.22 20.32
N GLN A 10 3.33 -11.75 21.19
CA GLN A 10 2.50 -12.89 20.85
C GLN A 10 1.62 -12.50 19.65
N ASN A 11 1.65 -13.30 18.56
CA ASN A 11 0.79 -13.06 17.41
C ASN A 11 -0.68 -12.99 17.87
N ARG A 12 -1.35 -11.88 17.59
CA ARG A 12 -2.77 -11.71 17.93
C ARG A 12 -3.66 -12.36 16.89
N TRP A 13 -3.27 -12.25 15.64
CA TRP A 13 -3.98 -12.79 14.49
C TRP A 13 -3.32 -14.08 14.00
N ALA A 14 -4.08 -14.86 13.26
CA ALA A 14 -3.60 -16.09 12.61
C ALA A 14 -4.13 -16.16 11.18
N ILE A 15 -3.30 -16.63 10.26
CA ILE A 15 -3.72 -16.95 8.90
C ILE A 15 -4.57 -18.21 8.98
N GLN A 16 -5.72 -18.21 8.31
CA GLN A 16 -6.61 -19.38 8.26
C GLN A 16 -6.14 -20.34 7.15
N PRO A 17 -6.65 -21.60 7.14
CA PRO A 17 -6.23 -22.63 6.18
C PRO A 17 -6.43 -22.27 4.69
N ASP A 18 -7.21 -21.23 4.39
CA ASP A 18 -7.38 -20.71 3.04
C ASP A 18 -6.19 -19.87 2.55
N GLY A 19 -5.23 -19.56 3.45
CA GLY A 19 -4.07 -18.70 3.15
C GLY A 19 -4.42 -17.23 2.89
N LYS A 20 -5.64 -16.80 3.20
CA LYS A 20 -6.19 -15.49 2.84
C LYS A 20 -6.80 -14.74 4.02
N THR A 21 -7.61 -15.42 4.80
CA THR A 21 -8.33 -14.86 5.93
C THR A 21 -7.42 -14.74 7.15
N LEU A 22 -7.36 -13.56 7.74
CA LEU A 22 -6.77 -13.35 9.07
C LEU A 22 -7.86 -13.45 10.11
N ARG A 23 -7.61 -14.21 11.19
CA ARG A 23 -8.55 -14.34 12.31
C ARG A 23 -7.89 -14.00 13.63
N LEU A 24 -8.59 -13.19 14.42
CA LEU A 24 -8.29 -12.94 15.83
C LEU A 24 -9.36 -13.66 16.66
N GLU A 25 -8.97 -14.74 17.36
CA GLU A 25 -9.79 -15.36 18.40
C GLU A 25 -9.75 -14.48 19.65
N VAL A 26 -10.93 -14.07 20.13
CA VAL A 26 -11.02 -13.22 21.30
C VAL A 26 -10.85 -14.06 22.56
N GLY A 27 -9.79 -13.77 23.34
CA GLY A 27 -9.46 -14.47 24.57
C GLY A 27 -8.83 -13.52 25.58
N GLU A 28 -8.87 -13.88 26.86
CA GLU A 28 -8.42 -13.01 27.97
C GLU A 28 -7.01 -12.44 27.77
N ASN A 29 -6.08 -13.24 27.23
CA ASN A 29 -4.70 -12.83 27.00
C ASN A 29 -4.52 -11.79 25.88
N LYS A 30 -5.59 -11.52 25.10
CA LYS A 30 -5.56 -10.58 23.97
C LYS A 30 -6.35 -9.29 24.25
N LEU A 31 -6.89 -9.14 25.47
CA LEU A 31 -7.76 -8.03 25.86
C LEU A 31 -7.13 -7.13 26.93
N PRO A 32 -7.44 -5.82 26.97
CA PRO A 32 -8.17 -5.12 25.91
C PRO A 32 -7.30 -4.96 24.66
N HIS A 33 -7.92 -4.72 23.50
CA HIS A 33 -7.19 -4.44 22.28
C HIS A 33 -7.83 -3.28 21.53
N TYR A 34 -7.01 -2.40 20.98
CA TYR A 34 -7.40 -1.26 20.17
C TYR A 34 -6.57 -1.26 18.89
N ASP A 35 -7.22 -1.06 17.75
CA ASP A 35 -6.55 -0.92 16.46
C ASP A 35 -7.40 -0.09 15.48
N HIS A 36 -6.82 0.20 14.30
CA HIS A 36 -7.55 0.77 13.19
C HIS A 36 -7.11 0.13 11.87
N MET A 37 -8.03 0.11 10.91
CA MET A 37 -7.79 -0.41 9.58
C MET A 37 -8.39 0.53 8.54
N GLU A 38 -7.72 0.66 7.41
CA GLU A 38 -8.21 1.43 6.26
C GLU A 38 -8.66 0.51 5.14
N MET A 39 -9.80 0.84 4.53
CA MET A 39 -10.34 0.19 3.32
C MET A 39 -10.90 1.25 2.39
N SER A 40 -10.77 1.05 1.08
CA SER A 40 -11.22 2.04 0.10
C SER A 40 -12.01 1.42 -1.05
N GLY A 41 -12.85 2.23 -1.67
CA GLY A 41 -13.45 2.04 -2.97
C GLY A 41 -13.23 3.28 -3.83
N GLU A 42 -13.75 3.29 -5.06
CA GLU A 42 -13.47 4.37 -6.03
C GLU A 42 -13.93 5.77 -5.60
N ARG A 43 -14.87 5.89 -4.65
CA ARG A 43 -15.49 7.18 -4.29
C ARG A 43 -15.44 7.53 -2.82
N MET A 44 -14.98 6.60 -1.99
CA MET A 44 -14.83 6.84 -0.58
C MET A 44 -13.76 5.95 0.02
N SER A 45 -13.25 6.36 1.20
CA SER A 45 -12.42 5.55 2.06
C SER A 45 -13.01 5.49 3.46
N LEU A 46 -12.77 4.37 4.12
CA LEU A 46 -13.14 4.13 5.52
C LEU A 46 -11.87 3.93 6.33
N VAL A 47 -11.70 4.73 7.39
CA VAL A 47 -10.79 4.37 8.48
C VAL A 47 -11.64 3.90 9.63
N LEU A 48 -11.62 2.59 9.85
CA LEU A 48 -12.35 1.93 10.93
C LEU A 48 -11.44 1.82 12.15
N ARG A 49 -11.77 2.56 13.20
CA ARG A 49 -11.17 2.39 14.54
C ARG A 49 -12.03 1.46 15.32
N TRP A 50 -11.44 0.48 15.98
CA TRP A 50 -12.17 -0.49 16.76
C TRP A 50 -11.49 -0.80 18.08
N HIS A 51 -12.27 -1.26 19.02
CA HIS A 51 -11.83 -1.59 20.35
C HIS A 51 -12.55 -2.85 20.86
N LEU A 52 -11.77 -3.76 21.41
CA LEU A 52 -12.26 -4.84 22.24
C LEU A 52 -11.95 -4.47 23.70
N ASP A 53 -12.96 -4.29 24.53
CA ASP A 53 -12.78 -3.99 25.93
C ASP A 53 -12.29 -5.22 26.73
N ARG A 54 -12.12 -5.07 28.05
CA ARG A 54 -11.65 -6.16 28.92
C ARG A 54 -12.62 -7.35 28.97
N SER A 55 -13.89 -7.17 28.64
CA SER A 55 -14.90 -8.21 28.56
C SER A 55 -15.04 -8.81 27.16
N GLY A 56 -14.27 -8.33 26.19
CA GLY A 56 -14.32 -8.77 24.80
C GLY A 56 -15.48 -8.15 24.01
N VAL A 57 -16.11 -7.10 24.51
CA VAL A 57 -17.16 -6.39 23.77
C VAL A 57 -16.53 -5.50 22.72
N PHE A 58 -16.97 -5.64 21.48
CA PHE A 58 -16.53 -4.84 20.34
C PHE A 58 -17.26 -3.50 20.28
N SER A 59 -16.51 -2.46 20.01
CA SER A 59 -17.04 -1.12 19.66
C SER A 59 -16.20 -0.49 18.56
N GLU A 60 -16.74 0.52 17.87
CA GLU A 60 -16.05 1.16 16.75
C GLU A 60 -16.41 2.63 16.56
N GLU A 61 -15.53 3.33 15.88
CA GLU A 61 -15.72 4.64 15.28
C GLU A 61 -15.37 4.56 13.79
N ARG A 62 -16.23 5.09 12.93
CA ARG A 62 -16.04 5.15 11.49
C ARG A 62 -15.61 6.54 11.07
N SER A 63 -14.44 6.68 10.45
CA SER A 63 -14.09 7.89 9.70
C SER A 63 -14.44 7.65 8.24
N LEU A 64 -15.47 8.33 7.76
CA LEU A 64 -15.91 8.31 6.37
C LEU A 64 -15.18 9.43 5.63
N ILE A 65 -14.43 9.10 4.59
CA ILE A 65 -13.68 10.07 3.80
C ILE A 65 -14.18 10.03 2.36
N PHE A 66 -14.54 11.21 1.84
CA PHE A 66 -15.04 11.40 0.49
C PHE A 66 -14.08 12.31 -0.28
N PRO A 67 -13.15 11.74 -1.08
CA PRO A 67 -12.10 12.51 -1.76
C PRO A 67 -12.65 13.60 -2.68
N MET A 68 -13.82 13.36 -3.30
CA MET A 68 -14.43 14.28 -4.24
C MET A 68 -15.39 15.30 -3.62
N LEU A 69 -15.70 15.19 -2.36
CA LEU A 69 -16.39 16.24 -1.59
C LEU A 69 -15.32 17.17 -1.00
N ARG A 70 -14.87 18.12 -1.83
CA ARG A 70 -13.73 18.98 -1.52
C ARG A 70 -14.08 20.03 -0.48
N THR A 71 -13.21 20.20 0.52
CA THR A 71 -13.38 21.19 1.59
C THR A 71 -12.59 22.47 1.33
N ILE A 72 -12.91 23.53 2.07
CA ILE A 72 -12.18 24.81 2.01
C ILE A 72 -11.30 24.93 3.27
N PRO A 73 -9.97 25.19 3.12
CA PRO A 73 -9.25 25.47 1.88
C PRO A 73 -9.09 24.22 1.00
N ASN A 74 -9.21 24.42 -0.33
CA ASN A 74 -9.04 23.35 -1.30
C ASN A 74 -7.54 23.07 -1.53
N ASN A 75 -6.96 22.21 -0.69
CA ASN A 75 -5.55 21.86 -0.70
C ASN A 75 -5.39 20.33 -0.70
N THR A 76 -4.18 19.84 -0.52
CA THR A 76 -3.86 18.39 -0.53
C THR A 76 -4.58 17.56 0.53
N ARG A 77 -5.20 18.20 1.53
CA ARG A 77 -6.01 17.56 2.58
C ARG A 77 -7.49 17.88 2.48
N ALA A 78 -7.96 18.37 1.36
CA ALA A 78 -9.29 18.93 1.20
C ALA A 78 -10.40 17.88 0.99
N SER A 79 -10.22 16.62 1.35
CA SER A 79 -11.29 15.62 1.37
C SER A 79 -12.23 15.85 2.55
N LEU A 80 -13.54 15.75 2.32
CA LEU A 80 -14.49 15.71 3.42
C LEU A 80 -14.24 14.44 4.25
N MET A 81 -13.93 14.61 5.51
CA MET A 81 -13.89 13.55 6.51
C MET A 81 -14.98 13.77 7.54
N TYR A 82 -15.76 12.73 7.83
CA TYR A 82 -16.80 12.78 8.85
C TYR A 82 -16.75 11.54 9.74
N ARG A 83 -16.63 11.76 11.05
CA ARG A 83 -16.64 10.68 12.04
C ARG A 83 -18.06 10.40 12.51
N ILE A 84 -18.48 9.15 12.47
CA ILE A 84 -19.81 8.73 12.88
C ILE A 84 -19.72 7.50 13.80
N ALA A 85 -20.42 7.60 14.94
CA ALA A 85 -20.46 6.60 16.00
C ALA A 85 -21.91 6.17 16.27
N VAL A 86 -22.58 5.66 15.24
CA VAL A 86 -23.91 5.06 15.41
C VAL A 86 -23.75 3.58 15.73
N ASP A 87 -24.17 3.16 16.90
CA ASP A 87 -24.20 1.75 17.30
C ASP A 87 -25.51 1.10 16.79
N ILE A 88 -25.41 0.51 15.60
CA ILE A 88 -26.58 -0.12 14.94
C ILE A 88 -27.20 -1.25 15.78
N PRO A 89 -26.45 -2.18 16.41
CA PRO A 89 -27.03 -3.21 17.25
C PRO A 89 -27.85 -2.66 18.42
N SER A 90 -27.49 -1.51 18.99
CA SER A 90 -28.24 -0.89 20.09
C SER A 90 -29.62 -0.37 19.71
N LEU A 91 -29.86 -0.16 18.41
CA LEU A 91 -31.17 0.24 17.88
C LEU A 91 -32.14 -0.93 17.77
N LEU A 92 -31.65 -2.15 17.78
CA LEU A 92 -32.44 -3.36 17.62
C LEU A 92 -33.13 -3.73 18.95
N SER A 93 -34.25 -4.41 18.84
CA SER A 93 -34.86 -5.05 20.02
C SER A 93 -35.26 -6.50 19.74
N VAL A 94 -35.16 -7.32 20.78
CA VAL A 94 -35.60 -8.70 20.76
C VAL A 94 -36.57 -8.96 21.91
N ASN A 95 -37.75 -9.56 21.64
CA ASN A 95 -38.80 -9.77 22.62
C ASN A 95 -39.15 -8.48 23.38
N GLN A 96 -39.24 -7.36 22.64
CA GLN A 96 -39.53 -6.00 23.15
C GLN A 96 -38.46 -5.44 24.13
N ARG A 97 -37.20 -5.89 24.02
CA ARG A 97 -36.09 -5.48 24.88
C ARG A 97 -34.87 -5.09 24.06
N THR A 98 -34.09 -4.18 24.57
CA THR A 98 -32.80 -3.79 23.96
C THR A 98 -31.84 -4.99 23.90
N LEU A 99 -31.11 -5.11 22.81
CA LEU A 99 -30.01 -6.02 22.66
C LEU A 99 -28.78 -5.51 23.39
N LEU A 100 -28.13 -6.37 24.17
CA LEU A 100 -26.87 -6.10 24.86
C LEU A 100 -25.82 -7.08 24.39
N PRO A 101 -24.62 -6.58 23.99
CA PRO A 101 -23.50 -7.45 23.66
C PRO A 101 -23.02 -8.20 24.90
N THR A 102 -22.68 -9.46 24.78
CA THR A 102 -22.12 -10.29 25.85
C THR A 102 -20.66 -10.65 25.64
N GLY A 103 -20.16 -10.47 24.42
CA GLY A 103 -18.77 -10.69 24.03
C GLY A 103 -18.63 -10.94 22.53
N THR A 104 -17.43 -10.78 22.04
CA THR A 104 -17.04 -11.12 20.65
C THR A 104 -16.32 -12.45 20.66
N ARG A 105 -16.68 -13.36 19.79
CA ARG A 105 -16.03 -14.66 19.64
C ARG A 105 -14.74 -14.56 18.87
N TYR A 106 -14.82 -14.00 17.68
CA TYR A 106 -13.66 -13.76 16.82
C TYR A 106 -13.93 -12.64 15.83
N MET A 107 -12.83 -12.13 15.26
CA MET A 107 -12.85 -11.16 14.16
C MET A 107 -12.07 -11.73 12.98
N GLU A 108 -12.48 -11.37 11.77
CA GLU A 108 -11.80 -11.77 10.54
C GLU A 108 -11.56 -10.59 9.63
N ILE A 109 -10.45 -10.64 8.89
CA ILE A 109 -10.14 -9.70 7.83
C ILE A 109 -9.88 -10.50 6.56
N ASP A 110 -10.62 -10.18 5.49
CA ASP A 110 -10.37 -10.68 4.13
C ASP A 110 -10.98 -9.68 3.12
N GLY A 111 -10.32 -8.53 2.95
CA GLY A 111 -10.83 -7.43 2.13
C GLY A 111 -12.05 -6.71 2.69
N ALA A 112 -12.65 -7.23 3.72
CA ALA A 112 -13.66 -6.66 4.60
C ALA A 112 -13.34 -7.06 6.04
N MET A 113 -13.89 -6.34 7.02
CA MET A 113 -13.80 -6.78 8.42
C MET A 113 -15.10 -7.47 8.82
N ARG A 114 -14.98 -8.68 9.36
CA ARG A 114 -16.12 -9.43 9.92
C ARG A 114 -15.92 -9.56 11.43
N VAL A 115 -16.99 -9.28 12.18
CA VAL A 115 -17.03 -9.37 13.65
C VAL A 115 -18.18 -10.26 14.06
N ILE A 116 -17.90 -11.32 14.79
CA ILE A 116 -18.89 -12.29 15.26
C ILE A 116 -19.04 -12.16 16.77
N SER A 117 -20.19 -11.64 17.19
CA SER A 117 -20.46 -11.30 18.58
C SER A 117 -21.74 -11.95 19.08
N GLU A 118 -21.78 -12.23 20.36
CA GLU A 118 -22.93 -12.76 21.06
C GLU A 118 -23.72 -11.64 21.74
N TYR A 119 -25.03 -11.71 21.64
CA TYR A 119 -25.97 -10.73 22.21
C TYR A 119 -27.07 -11.43 22.98
N ARG A 120 -27.64 -10.70 23.93
CA ARG A 120 -28.83 -11.13 24.68
C ARG A 120 -29.79 -9.97 24.88
N ALA A 121 -31.10 -10.28 25.09
CA ALA A 121 -32.07 -9.31 25.52
C ALA A 121 -31.68 -8.76 26.91
N SER A 122 -31.83 -7.43 27.09
CA SER A 122 -31.62 -6.79 28.38
C SER A 122 -32.52 -7.40 29.46
N TRP A 123 -31.97 -7.52 30.67
CA TRP A 123 -32.71 -8.09 31.81
C TRP A 123 -33.56 -7.03 32.54
N THR A 124 -34.77 -7.38 32.94
CA THR A 124 -35.58 -6.57 33.84
C THR A 124 -36.02 -7.38 35.06
N TRP A 125 -36.08 -6.72 36.21
CA TRP A 125 -36.47 -7.34 37.50
C TRP A 125 -37.82 -8.06 37.47
N MET A 126 -38.76 -7.60 36.63
CA MET A 126 -40.11 -8.13 36.58
C MET A 126 -40.26 -9.44 35.79
N GLN A 127 -39.28 -9.89 35.05
CA GLN A 127 -39.44 -10.99 34.06
C GLN A 127 -38.50 -12.17 34.28
N GLY A 128 -37.67 -12.18 35.33
CA GLY A 128 -36.77 -13.29 35.67
C GLY A 128 -35.56 -13.42 34.76
N ARG A 129 -34.58 -14.21 35.19
CA ARG A 129 -33.28 -14.40 34.49
C ARG A 129 -33.38 -15.17 33.16
N ASP A 130 -34.50 -15.88 32.90
CA ASP A 130 -34.60 -16.87 31.82
C ASP A 130 -35.29 -16.37 30.54
N SER A 131 -35.41 -15.07 30.35
CA SER A 131 -36.15 -14.50 29.21
C SER A 131 -35.29 -13.96 28.09
N GLY A 132 -33.99 -14.22 28.11
CA GLY A 132 -33.04 -13.77 27.06
C GLY A 132 -33.00 -14.72 25.88
N ALA A 133 -33.42 -14.28 24.69
CA ALA A 133 -33.12 -14.98 23.47
C ALA A 133 -31.63 -14.73 23.15
N PRO A 134 -30.76 -15.73 23.20
CA PRO A 134 -29.37 -15.55 22.77
C PRO A 134 -29.33 -15.44 21.25
N LEU A 135 -28.65 -14.41 20.75
CA LEU A 135 -28.46 -14.16 19.34
C LEU A 135 -26.95 -14.13 19.04
N GLU A 136 -26.57 -14.64 17.89
CA GLU A 136 -25.26 -14.38 17.29
C GLU A 136 -25.43 -13.35 16.17
N ILE A 137 -24.64 -12.30 16.18
CA ILE A 137 -24.62 -11.28 15.14
C ILE A 137 -23.28 -11.33 14.44
N THR A 138 -23.31 -11.67 13.15
CA THR A 138 -22.17 -11.47 12.24
C THR A 138 -22.34 -10.13 11.57
N ARG A 139 -21.32 -9.29 11.71
CA ARG A 139 -21.28 -7.97 11.12
C ARG A 139 -20.12 -7.91 10.13
N THR A 140 -20.41 -7.57 8.87
CA THR A 140 -19.42 -7.40 7.80
C THR A 140 -19.34 -5.93 7.41
N ILE A 141 -18.17 -5.32 7.58
CA ILE A 141 -17.90 -3.89 7.42
C ILE A 141 -17.00 -3.68 6.22
N PHE A 142 -17.41 -2.87 5.24
CA PHE A 142 -16.65 -2.64 4.01
C PHE A 142 -17.10 -1.38 3.28
N PRO A 143 -16.21 -0.74 2.46
CA PRO A 143 -16.62 0.30 1.51
C PRO A 143 -17.27 -0.33 0.27
N SER A 144 -18.26 0.32 -0.31
CA SER A 144 -18.73 0.00 -1.66
C SER A 144 -17.57 0.17 -2.65
N THR A 145 -17.52 -0.67 -3.67
CA THR A 145 -16.46 -0.64 -4.69
C THR A 145 -16.55 0.61 -5.56
N ASP A 146 -17.77 1.05 -5.92
CA ASP A 146 -18.02 2.08 -6.93
C ASP A 146 -18.94 3.24 -6.47
N LEU A 147 -19.54 3.13 -5.28
CA LEU A 147 -20.43 4.16 -4.73
C LEU A 147 -19.76 4.97 -3.60
N PRO A 148 -20.20 6.23 -3.36
CA PRO A 148 -19.75 7.00 -2.20
C PRO A 148 -20.44 6.52 -0.92
N ALA A 149 -20.30 5.22 -0.61
CA ALA A 149 -20.99 4.54 0.48
C ALA A 149 -20.10 3.55 1.20
N MET A 150 -20.16 3.56 2.52
CA MET A 150 -19.73 2.47 3.39
C MET A 150 -20.95 1.62 3.71
N CYS A 151 -20.80 0.31 3.72
CA CYS A 151 -21.84 -0.66 3.98
C CYS A 151 -21.48 -1.53 5.19
N GLU A 152 -22.49 -1.86 5.97
CA GLU A 152 -22.43 -2.92 6.94
C GLU A 152 -23.55 -3.92 6.65
N LEU A 153 -23.17 -5.17 6.49
CA LEU A 153 -24.09 -6.28 6.36
C LEU A 153 -24.16 -7.00 7.70
N TYR A 154 -25.37 -7.11 8.23
CA TYR A 154 -25.67 -7.81 9.48
C TYR A 154 -26.38 -9.11 9.16
N GLU A 155 -25.90 -10.22 9.73
CA GLU A 155 -26.62 -11.48 9.80
C GLU A 155 -26.90 -11.78 11.27
N ILE A 156 -28.18 -11.95 11.62
CA ILE A 156 -28.64 -12.25 12.98
C ILE A 156 -29.16 -13.66 13.01
N LYS A 157 -28.58 -14.52 13.86
CA LYS A 157 -28.95 -15.90 14.06
C LYS A 157 -29.50 -16.10 15.46
N ASN A 158 -30.67 -16.76 15.56
CA ASN A 158 -31.18 -17.20 16.84
C ASN A 158 -30.44 -18.48 17.27
N THR A 159 -29.58 -18.36 18.29
CA THR A 159 -28.83 -19.48 18.88
C THR A 159 -29.54 -20.10 20.09
N GLY A 160 -30.72 -19.60 20.45
CA GLY A 160 -31.54 -20.09 21.54
C GLY A 160 -32.41 -21.31 21.17
N ASN A 161 -33.19 -21.77 22.12
CA ASN A 161 -34.10 -22.90 21.96
C ASN A 161 -35.58 -22.49 21.86
N LYS A 162 -35.87 -21.18 21.81
CA LYS A 162 -37.21 -20.60 21.64
C LYS A 162 -37.18 -19.60 20.48
N ALA A 163 -38.35 -19.32 19.90
CA ALA A 163 -38.45 -18.23 18.89
C ALA A 163 -38.11 -16.88 19.50
N ALA A 164 -37.49 -16.04 18.70
CA ALA A 164 -37.10 -14.68 19.05
C ALA A 164 -37.85 -13.67 18.15
N GLU A 165 -38.59 -12.77 18.76
CA GLU A 165 -39.26 -11.67 18.06
C GLU A 165 -38.29 -10.50 17.93
N LEU A 166 -37.72 -10.33 16.74
CA LEU A 166 -36.74 -9.32 16.42
C LEU A 166 -37.41 -8.12 15.75
N ILE A 167 -37.12 -6.92 16.22
CA ILE A 167 -37.56 -5.67 15.61
C ILE A 167 -36.32 -4.93 15.10
N ILE A 168 -36.28 -4.63 13.81
CA ILE A 168 -35.32 -3.73 13.15
C ILE A 168 -36.07 -2.44 12.87
N PRO A 169 -35.71 -1.32 13.54
CA PRO A 169 -36.47 -0.09 13.39
C PRO A 169 -36.17 0.58 12.04
N GLU A 170 -37.10 1.38 11.57
CA GLU A 170 -36.78 2.42 10.58
C GLU A 170 -35.78 3.39 11.19
N PHE A 171 -34.67 3.62 10.52
CA PHE A 171 -33.66 4.56 10.96
C PHE A 171 -33.08 5.31 9.76
N SER A 172 -33.08 6.62 9.89
CA SER A 172 -32.43 7.53 8.95
C SER A 172 -31.95 8.74 9.70
N GLN A 173 -30.66 9.01 9.61
CA GLN A 173 -30.04 10.19 10.20
C GLN A 173 -29.18 10.90 9.14
N SER A 174 -29.30 12.22 9.05
CA SER A 174 -28.51 13.01 8.12
C SER A 174 -27.84 14.20 8.81
N PHE A 175 -26.66 14.55 8.33
CA PHE A 175 -25.87 15.68 8.78
C PHE A 175 -25.53 16.55 7.57
N ALA A 176 -25.62 17.85 7.71
CA ALA A 176 -25.28 18.82 6.67
C ALA A 176 -24.05 19.62 7.07
N THR A 177 -23.09 19.74 6.17
CA THR A 177 -21.93 20.63 6.40
C THR A 177 -22.32 22.10 6.16
N PRO A 178 -21.67 23.07 6.83
CA PRO A 178 -21.85 24.48 6.50
C PRO A 178 -21.46 24.76 5.02
N LYS A 179 -22.31 25.52 4.31
CA LYS A 179 -22.10 25.82 2.89
C LYS A 179 -20.72 26.42 2.56
N ASN A 180 -20.19 27.25 3.46
CA ASN A 180 -18.90 27.92 3.29
C ASN A 180 -17.68 27.01 3.61
N LYS A 181 -17.90 25.74 3.93
CA LYS A 181 -16.84 24.75 4.19
C LYS A 181 -16.63 23.78 3.02
N GLY A 182 -17.56 23.72 2.08
CA GLY A 182 -17.43 22.88 0.89
C GLY A 182 -17.17 23.70 -0.36
N VAL A 183 -16.31 23.21 -1.24
CA VAL A 183 -16.06 23.82 -2.56
C VAL A 183 -17.34 23.84 -3.41
N ASP A 184 -18.09 22.73 -3.39
CA ASP A 184 -19.37 22.60 -4.10
C ASP A 184 -20.58 22.90 -3.17
N GLY A 185 -20.37 23.69 -2.10
CA GLY A 185 -21.42 24.09 -1.17
C GLY A 185 -21.64 23.11 -0.01
N THR A 186 -22.90 22.82 0.30
CA THR A 186 -23.27 21.93 1.41
C THR A 186 -23.16 20.47 1.01
N TYR A 187 -22.52 19.68 1.85
CA TYR A 187 -22.47 18.22 1.72
C TYR A 187 -23.39 17.58 2.75
N ILE A 188 -24.03 16.49 2.35
CA ILE A 188 -24.88 15.66 3.21
C ILE A 188 -24.15 14.35 3.49
N ILE A 189 -24.09 13.97 4.77
CA ILE A 189 -23.69 12.66 5.24
C ILE A 189 -24.93 12.00 5.81
N ARG A 190 -25.25 10.79 5.37
CA ARG A 190 -26.47 10.10 5.74
C ARG A 190 -26.19 8.68 6.19
N ALA A 191 -26.86 8.25 7.27
CA ALA A 191 -26.84 6.89 7.78
C ALA A 191 -28.26 6.34 7.79
N ASP A 192 -28.46 5.16 7.21
CA ASP A 192 -29.79 4.51 7.09
C ASP A 192 -29.69 3.02 7.37
N ILE A 193 -30.76 2.44 7.91
CA ILE A 193 -30.97 0.98 8.00
C ILE A 193 -31.88 0.56 6.83
N THR A 194 -31.50 -0.52 6.15
CA THR A 194 -32.30 -1.20 5.14
C THR A 194 -32.82 -2.52 5.73
N GLY A 195 -34.00 -2.96 5.31
CA GLY A 195 -34.59 -4.20 5.84
C GLY A 195 -35.24 -4.03 7.23
N SER A 196 -35.75 -2.82 7.54
CA SER A 196 -36.55 -2.58 8.75
C SER A 196 -37.84 -3.39 8.74
N GLY A 197 -38.28 -3.85 9.92
CA GLY A 197 -39.47 -4.66 10.08
C GLY A 197 -39.46 -5.48 11.36
N ASN A 198 -40.54 -6.31 11.50
CA ASN A 198 -40.70 -7.26 12.61
C ASN A 198 -40.47 -8.68 12.05
N TYR A 199 -39.66 -9.45 12.72
CA TYR A 199 -39.22 -10.78 12.28
C TYR A 199 -39.33 -11.76 13.43
N THR A 200 -39.84 -12.98 13.15
CA THR A 200 -39.82 -14.07 14.09
C THR A 200 -38.77 -15.09 13.66
N LEU A 201 -37.70 -15.23 14.43
CA LEU A 201 -36.65 -16.21 14.18
C LEU A 201 -36.85 -17.45 15.05
N LYS A 202 -37.11 -18.59 14.43
CA LYS A 202 -37.11 -19.88 15.15
C LYS A 202 -35.69 -20.27 15.58
N PRO A 203 -35.53 -21.23 16.50
CA PRO A 203 -34.21 -21.76 16.85
C PRO A 203 -33.38 -22.14 15.61
N GLY A 204 -32.18 -21.60 15.49
CA GLY A 204 -31.27 -21.84 14.36
C GLY A 204 -31.52 -21.02 13.09
N GLU A 205 -32.66 -20.30 12.98
CA GLU A 205 -32.94 -19.43 11.84
C GLU A 205 -32.09 -18.14 11.87
N SER A 206 -31.74 -17.65 10.69
CA SER A 206 -31.04 -16.39 10.47
C SER A 206 -31.83 -15.44 9.57
N MET A 207 -31.57 -14.15 9.70
CA MET A 207 -32.00 -13.12 8.76
C MET A 207 -30.90 -12.08 8.58
N SER A 208 -30.95 -11.32 7.48
CA SER A 208 -29.96 -10.29 7.19
C SER A 208 -30.61 -8.93 6.93
N PHE A 209 -29.90 -7.86 7.29
CA PHE A 209 -30.25 -6.48 6.97
C PHE A 209 -28.98 -5.65 6.75
N GLY A 210 -29.11 -4.41 6.24
CA GLY A 210 -27.98 -3.53 5.98
C GLY A 210 -28.02 -2.23 6.75
N ALA A 211 -26.84 -1.66 7.01
CA ALA A 211 -26.68 -0.25 7.37
C ALA A 211 -25.77 0.43 6.35
N ILE A 212 -26.20 1.59 5.85
CA ILE A 212 -25.57 2.30 4.74
C ILE A 212 -25.21 3.71 5.20
N PHE A 213 -23.95 4.11 4.97
CA PHE A 213 -23.43 5.42 5.28
C PHE A 213 -22.94 6.07 4.00
N GLN A 214 -23.57 7.19 3.57
CA GLN A 214 -23.31 7.83 2.28
C GLN A 214 -22.94 9.31 2.45
N GLY A 215 -22.16 9.84 1.47
CA GLY A 215 -21.87 11.26 1.37
C GLY A 215 -22.13 11.78 -0.05
N TYR A 216 -22.78 12.96 -0.18
CA TYR A 216 -23.05 13.61 -1.47
C TYR A 216 -23.22 15.12 -1.33
N ALA A 217 -23.07 15.87 -2.43
CA ALA A 217 -23.37 17.30 -2.45
C ALA A 217 -24.88 17.51 -2.48
N LEU A 218 -25.39 18.47 -1.68
CA LEU A 218 -26.83 18.75 -1.54
C LEU A 218 -27.52 19.03 -2.89
N ASP A 219 -26.84 19.77 -3.77
CA ASP A 219 -27.37 20.17 -5.07
C ASP A 219 -27.15 19.11 -6.16
N SER A 220 -26.56 17.94 -5.81
CA SER A 220 -26.40 16.82 -6.73
C SER A 220 -27.56 15.84 -6.63
N GLN A 221 -27.66 14.96 -7.65
CA GLN A 221 -28.59 13.83 -7.57
C GLN A 221 -28.26 12.97 -6.34
N GLN A 222 -29.25 12.69 -5.51
CA GLN A 222 -29.05 11.80 -4.36
C GLN A 222 -28.56 10.42 -4.84
N PRO A 223 -27.57 9.84 -4.16
CA PRO A 223 -27.10 8.50 -4.48
C PRO A 223 -28.24 7.49 -4.33
N VAL A 224 -28.25 6.47 -5.19
CA VAL A 224 -29.14 5.33 -5.02
C VAL A 224 -28.77 4.61 -3.72
N PHE A 225 -29.76 4.19 -2.93
CA PHE A 225 -29.56 3.35 -1.77
C PHE A 225 -29.09 1.97 -2.20
N PRO A 226 -27.85 1.56 -1.86
CA PRO A 226 -27.36 0.25 -2.23
C PRO A 226 -27.96 -0.84 -1.33
N ASP A 227 -28.08 -2.05 -1.88
CA ASP A 227 -28.26 -3.26 -1.10
C ASP A 227 -26.88 -3.72 -0.56
N ALA A 228 -26.74 -3.85 0.75
CA ALA A 228 -25.47 -4.18 1.40
C ALA A 228 -24.93 -5.56 0.96
N ALA A 229 -25.78 -6.54 0.74
CA ALA A 229 -25.36 -7.87 0.30
C ALA A 229 -24.85 -7.84 -1.15
N ALA A 230 -25.52 -7.08 -2.03
CA ALA A 230 -25.06 -6.89 -3.41
C ALA A 230 -23.72 -6.13 -3.46
N GLU A 231 -23.54 -5.10 -2.62
CA GLU A 231 -22.27 -4.38 -2.54
C GLU A 231 -21.14 -5.26 -1.97
N TYR A 232 -21.44 -6.12 -1.00
CA TYR A 232 -20.45 -7.09 -0.51
C TYR A 232 -20.03 -8.07 -1.61
N ALA A 233 -20.99 -8.56 -2.40
CA ALA A 233 -20.68 -9.43 -3.54
C ALA A 233 -19.76 -8.74 -4.56
N LYS A 234 -20.00 -7.45 -4.87
CA LYS A 234 -19.10 -6.65 -5.73
C LYS A 234 -17.70 -6.52 -5.13
N ARG A 235 -17.59 -6.30 -3.81
CA ARG A 235 -16.30 -6.20 -3.12
C ARG A 235 -15.50 -7.50 -3.22
N ILE A 236 -16.15 -8.62 -3.01
CA ILE A 236 -15.53 -9.96 -3.15
C ILE A 236 -15.15 -10.24 -4.60
N ASP A 237 -16.00 -9.87 -5.58
CA ASP A 237 -15.67 -10.02 -7.01
C ASP A 237 -14.43 -9.20 -7.39
N PHE A 238 -14.33 -7.95 -6.95
CA PHE A 238 -13.13 -7.12 -7.16
C PHE A 238 -11.86 -7.82 -6.63
N ILE A 239 -11.89 -8.31 -5.39
CA ILE A 239 -10.73 -8.97 -4.78
C ILE A 239 -10.39 -10.26 -5.54
N SER A 240 -11.38 -11.07 -5.86
CA SER A 240 -11.18 -12.34 -6.58
C SER A 240 -10.63 -12.13 -7.99
N ARG A 241 -11.23 -11.20 -8.74
CA ARG A 241 -10.90 -10.98 -10.16
C ARG A 241 -9.60 -10.21 -10.34
N ASP A 242 -9.40 -9.11 -9.59
CA ASP A 242 -8.32 -8.17 -9.85
C ASP A 242 -7.08 -8.45 -8.99
N ILE A 243 -7.25 -9.09 -7.82
CA ILE A 243 -6.16 -9.35 -6.88
C ILE A 243 -5.76 -10.83 -6.86
N ASP A 244 -6.71 -11.71 -6.52
CA ASP A 244 -6.42 -13.13 -6.28
C ASP A 244 -6.12 -13.91 -7.57
N SER A 245 -6.62 -13.44 -8.72
CA SER A 245 -6.37 -14.05 -10.04
C SER A 245 -5.11 -13.52 -10.73
N ASN A 246 -4.45 -12.51 -10.18
CA ASN A 246 -3.29 -11.87 -10.80
C ASN A 246 -2.11 -11.78 -9.85
N LEU A 247 -0.91 -11.92 -10.39
CA LEU A 247 0.37 -11.77 -9.69
C LEU A 247 0.39 -12.56 -8.37
N ILE A 248 0.24 -13.89 -8.47
CA ILE A 248 0.13 -14.79 -7.32
C ILE A 248 1.51 -15.24 -6.89
N LEU A 249 1.85 -15.01 -5.63
CA LEU A 249 3.10 -15.48 -5.02
C LEU A 249 2.89 -16.80 -4.30
N GLU A 250 3.74 -17.77 -4.58
CA GLU A 250 3.79 -19.06 -3.90
C GLU A 250 5.22 -19.33 -3.45
N THR A 251 5.43 -19.37 -2.14
CA THR A 251 6.71 -19.68 -1.49
C THR A 251 6.45 -20.58 -0.28
N PRO A 252 7.49 -21.17 0.33
CA PRO A 252 7.36 -21.90 1.59
C PRO A 252 6.94 -21.01 2.79
N ASP A 253 7.05 -19.67 2.69
CA ASP A 253 6.67 -18.73 3.73
C ASP A 253 5.25 -18.21 3.50
N GLU A 254 4.28 -18.76 4.22
CA GLU A 254 2.87 -18.38 4.12
C GLU A 254 2.63 -16.91 4.52
N VAL A 255 3.41 -16.38 5.47
CA VAL A 255 3.25 -15.01 5.94
C VAL A 255 3.64 -14.02 4.85
N ILE A 256 4.72 -14.29 4.12
CA ILE A 256 5.12 -13.46 2.97
C ILE A 256 4.07 -13.56 1.84
N ASN A 257 3.57 -14.77 1.55
CA ASN A 257 2.53 -14.98 0.52
C ASN A 257 1.26 -14.17 0.85
N THR A 258 0.78 -14.28 2.08
CA THR A 258 -0.42 -13.58 2.54
C THR A 258 -0.17 -12.07 2.63
N GLY A 259 0.99 -11.62 3.15
CA GLY A 259 1.38 -10.21 3.19
C GLY A 259 1.41 -9.57 1.81
N PHE A 260 1.92 -10.28 0.80
CA PHE A 260 1.91 -9.82 -0.59
C PHE A 260 0.48 -9.68 -1.14
N ARG A 261 -0.43 -10.60 -0.82
CA ARG A 261 -1.84 -10.49 -1.18
C ARG A 261 -2.49 -9.24 -0.57
N TYR A 262 -2.28 -9.00 0.73
CA TYR A 262 -2.84 -7.81 1.40
C TYR A 262 -2.25 -6.50 0.85
N ALA A 263 -0.96 -6.47 0.56
CA ALA A 263 -0.33 -5.32 -0.07
C ALA A 263 -0.93 -5.02 -1.46
N LYS A 264 -1.25 -6.05 -2.26
CA LYS A 264 -1.97 -5.86 -3.54
C LYS A 264 -3.37 -5.28 -3.33
N ILE A 265 -4.13 -5.78 -2.34
CA ILE A 265 -5.47 -5.24 -2.02
C ILE A 265 -5.36 -3.75 -1.70
N ARG A 266 -4.49 -3.37 -0.75
CA ARG A 266 -4.36 -1.98 -0.31
C ARG A 266 -3.92 -1.06 -1.44
N GLY A 267 -2.95 -1.48 -2.25
CA GLY A 267 -2.46 -0.70 -3.40
C GLY A 267 -3.53 -0.51 -4.49
N ALA A 268 -4.34 -1.52 -4.76
CA ALA A 268 -5.35 -1.47 -5.81
C ALA A 268 -6.64 -0.74 -5.38
N GLU A 269 -7.03 -0.81 -4.11
CA GLU A 269 -8.27 -0.18 -3.63
C GLU A 269 -8.15 1.33 -3.41
N SER A 270 -6.93 1.86 -3.23
CA SER A 270 -6.70 3.29 -2.95
C SER A 270 -6.64 4.15 -4.22
N ILE A 271 -7.51 3.86 -5.17
CA ILE A 271 -7.63 4.56 -6.45
C ILE A 271 -9.02 5.19 -6.54
N PHE A 272 -9.05 6.52 -6.62
CA PHE A 272 -10.30 7.28 -6.58
C PHE A 272 -10.67 7.82 -7.95
N LYS A 273 -11.97 7.76 -8.27
CA LYS A 273 -12.54 8.35 -9.48
C LYS A 273 -12.73 9.84 -9.27
N THR A 274 -11.83 10.63 -9.82
CA THR A 274 -11.80 12.09 -9.70
C THR A 274 -12.28 12.79 -10.98
N LYS A 275 -12.44 14.12 -10.96
CA LYS A 275 -12.67 14.91 -12.18
C LYS A 275 -11.47 14.85 -13.13
N GLY A 276 -10.26 14.57 -12.63
CA GLY A 276 -9.03 14.39 -13.40
C GLY A 276 -8.79 12.95 -13.87
N GLY A 277 -9.77 12.06 -13.76
CA GLY A 277 -9.64 10.62 -14.03
C GLY A 277 -9.38 9.79 -12.78
N TYR A 278 -9.05 8.52 -12.96
CA TYR A 278 -8.63 7.67 -11.83
C TYR A 278 -7.27 8.11 -11.30
N MET A 279 -7.19 8.26 -9.99
CA MET A 279 -5.98 8.73 -9.29
C MET A 279 -5.74 7.88 -8.05
N HIS A 280 -4.59 7.22 -7.98
CA HIS A 280 -4.12 6.64 -6.73
C HIS A 280 -3.78 7.75 -5.75
N SER A 281 -4.18 7.60 -4.50
CA SER A 281 -3.79 8.51 -3.40
C SER A 281 -3.36 7.71 -2.19
N PRO A 282 -2.37 8.19 -1.40
CA PRO A 282 -1.78 7.39 -0.33
C PRO A 282 -2.78 6.99 0.75
N GLY A 283 -3.73 7.85 1.12
CA GLY A 283 -4.72 7.56 2.14
C GLY A 283 -4.37 8.10 3.52
N GLY A 284 -4.43 7.24 4.55
CA GLY A 284 -4.03 7.58 5.91
C GLY A 284 -4.91 8.61 6.60
N GLU A 285 -6.22 8.64 6.33
CA GLU A 285 -7.21 9.57 6.88
C GLU A 285 -7.04 11.04 6.41
N SER A 286 -5.92 11.40 5.73
CA SER A 286 -5.62 12.80 5.41
C SER A 286 -5.18 13.06 3.97
N TYR A 287 -4.73 12.04 3.23
CA TYR A 287 -4.00 12.22 1.98
C TYR A 287 -4.73 11.64 0.75
N TYR A 288 -6.03 11.90 0.65
CA TYR A 288 -6.89 11.37 -0.43
C TYR A 288 -7.13 12.36 -1.57
N ALA A 289 -6.79 13.62 -1.35
CA ALA A 289 -7.18 14.69 -2.26
C ALA A 289 -6.12 14.99 -3.32
N ALA A 290 -4.97 14.35 -3.29
CA ALA A 290 -3.83 14.67 -4.14
C ALA A 290 -2.96 13.45 -4.46
N VAL A 291 -2.04 13.66 -5.39
CA VAL A 291 -0.95 12.74 -5.73
C VAL A 291 0.38 13.34 -5.29
N TRP A 292 1.32 12.49 -4.88
CA TRP A 292 2.69 12.86 -4.50
C TRP A 292 3.71 12.18 -5.42
N ALA A 293 4.80 12.86 -5.71
CA ALA A 293 5.84 12.35 -6.62
C ALA A 293 6.48 11.06 -6.10
N ASN A 294 6.78 10.99 -4.81
CA ASN A 294 7.30 9.78 -4.19
C ASN A 294 6.25 8.67 -4.14
N ASP A 295 5.08 8.94 -3.56
CA ASP A 295 4.06 7.90 -3.33
C ASP A 295 3.53 7.27 -4.63
N GLN A 296 3.23 8.11 -5.63
CA GLN A 296 2.71 7.62 -6.90
C GLN A 296 3.81 7.28 -7.89
N ALA A 297 4.60 8.28 -8.31
CA ALA A 297 5.53 8.08 -9.42
C ALA A 297 6.65 7.12 -9.07
N GLU A 298 7.27 7.28 -7.89
CA GLU A 298 8.40 6.45 -7.48
C GLU A 298 7.95 5.09 -6.95
N TYR A 299 6.94 5.04 -6.03
CA TYR A 299 6.67 3.83 -5.27
C TYR A 299 5.70 2.89 -5.97
N ILE A 300 4.46 3.31 -6.25
CA ILE A 300 3.42 2.36 -6.67
C ILE A 300 3.23 2.24 -8.18
N ASN A 301 3.36 3.34 -8.94
CA ASN A 301 3.11 3.31 -10.39
C ASN A 301 3.93 2.24 -11.13
N PRO A 302 5.22 2.02 -10.82
CA PRO A 302 6.01 0.97 -11.47
C PRO A 302 5.51 -0.45 -11.18
N PHE A 303 4.68 -0.64 -10.15
CA PHE A 303 4.13 -1.94 -9.79
C PHE A 303 2.86 -2.30 -10.58
N PHE A 304 1.99 -1.36 -10.90
CA PHE A 304 0.70 -1.65 -11.53
C PHE A 304 0.76 -2.48 -12.83
N PRO A 305 1.75 -2.29 -13.72
CA PRO A 305 1.87 -3.15 -14.91
C PRO A 305 2.02 -4.64 -14.56
N TYR A 306 2.75 -4.99 -13.50
CA TYR A 306 2.94 -6.38 -13.08
C TYR A 306 1.64 -7.02 -12.60
N LEU A 307 0.83 -6.28 -11.85
CA LEU A 307 -0.50 -6.71 -11.42
C LEU A 307 -1.48 -6.81 -12.61
N GLY A 308 -1.30 -5.97 -13.63
CA GLY A 308 -2.18 -5.93 -14.80
C GLY A 308 -3.57 -5.36 -14.49
N TYR A 309 -3.73 -4.67 -13.37
CA TYR A 309 -4.96 -4.02 -12.99
C TYR A 309 -5.18 -2.75 -13.84
N GLY A 310 -6.24 -2.75 -14.66
CA GLY A 310 -6.50 -1.69 -15.63
C GLY A 310 -6.63 -0.31 -15.02
N THR A 311 -7.44 -0.19 -13.95
CA THR A 311 -7.63 1.06 -13.19
C THR A 311 -6.31 1.54 -12.55
N GLY A 312 -5.46 0.61 -12.09
CA GLY A 312 -4.13 0.94 -11.59
C GLY A 312 -3.22 1.56 -12.65
N ASN A 313 -3.18 0.96 -13.84
CA ASN A 313 -2.41 1.52 -14.96
C ASN A 313 -2.94 2.87 -15.41
N GLU A 314 -4.26 3.05 -15.50
CA GLU A 314 -4.88 4.34 -15.80
C GLU A 314 -4.54 5.40 -14.76
N SER A 315 -4.61 5.05 -13.48
CA SER A 315 -4.26 5.98 -12.40
C SER A 315 -2.79 6.41 -12.46
N ALA A 316 -1.88 5.50 -12.78
CA ALA A 316 -0.48 5.79 -12.98
C ALA A 316 -0.26 6.79 -14.12
N LEU A 317 -0.85 6.53 -15.29
CA LEU A 317 -0.76 7.40 -16.46
C LEU A 317 -1.32 8.80 -16.16
N ASN A 318 -2.48 8.88 -15.50
CA ASN A 318 -3.10 10.14 -15.13
C ASN A 318 -2.26 10.95 -14.14
N SER A 319 -1.59 10.31 -13.19
CA SER A 319 -0.70 11.02 -12.27
C SER A 319 0.47 11.68 -13.01
N PHE A 320 1.08 11.01 -13.98
CA PHE A 320 2.12 11.60 -14.83
C PHE A 320 1.58 12.74 -15.70
N ARG A 321 0.36 12.63 -16.23
CA ARG A 321 -0.32 13.72 -16.97
C ARG A 321 -0.52 14.97 -16.12
N HIS A 322 -0.72 14.84 -14.83
CA HIS A 322 -0.80 15.98 -13.92
C HIS A 322 0.54 16.71 -13.82
N TRP A 323 1.66 16.01 -13.61
CA TRP A 323 2.98 16.66 -13.59
C TRP A 323 3.36 17.26 -14.92
N PHE A 324 2.96 16.65 -16.04
CA PHE A 324 3.15 17.21 -17.37
C PHE A 324 2.67 18.65 -17.49
N LYS A 325 1.55 19.00 -16.86
CA LYS A 325 0.97 20.37 -16.86
C LYS A 325 1.85 21.39 -16.12
N HIS A 326 2.75 20.95 -15.27
CA HIS A 326 3.63 21.80 -14.48
C HIS A 326 5.03 21.96 -15.06
N MET A 327 5.33 21.31 -16.20
CA MET A 327 6.55 21.57 -16.93
C MET A 327 6.60 23.04 -17.36
N ASN A 328 7.79 23.64 -17.26
CA ASN A 328 7.98 25.04 -17.58
C ASN A 328 9.31 25.26 -18.35
N PRO A 329 9.39 26.27 -19.21
CA PRO A 329 10.60 26.52 -20.04
C PRO A 329 11.80 27.00 -19.23
N GLU A 330 11.60 27.54 -18.03
CA GLU A 330 12.63 28.00 -17.13
C GLU A 330 13.29 26.86 -16.33
N TYR A 331 12.76 25.64 -16.40
CA TYR A 331 13.18 24.50 -15.60
C TYR A 331 13.17 24.81 -14.09
N LYS A 332 12.08 25.42 -13.59
CA LYS A 332 11.79 25.48 -12.15
C LYS A 332 11.28 24.12 -11.70
N TYR A 333 11.55 23.75 -10.45
CA TYR A 333 11.16 22.45 -9.90
C TYR A 333 9.67 22.16 -10.04
N LEU A 334 9.33 20.89 -10.21
CA LEU A 334 7.97 20.40 -10.23
C LEU A 334 7.38 20.37 -8.80
N PRO A 335 6.06 20.58 -8.65
CA PRO A 335 5.44 20.43 -7.34
C PRO A 335 5.57 19.01 -6.81
N SER A 336 5.85 18.88 -5.53
CA SER A 336 5.96 17.59 -4.85
C SER A 336 4.61 16.86 -4.72
N SER A 337 3.52 17.63 -4.65
CA SER A 337 2.15 17.10 -4.68
C SER A 337 1.23 18.02 -5.48
N ILE A 338 0.20 17.41 -6.08
CA ILE A 338 -0.79 18.09 -6.92
C ILE A 338 -2.16 17.60 -6.53
N ILE A 339 -3.10 18.52 -6.27
CA ILE A 339 -4.49 18.14 -6.04
C ILE A 339 -5.13 17.71 -7.37
N ALA A 340 -5.95 16.64 -7.31
CA ALA A 340 -6.48 15.99 -8.51
C ALA A 340 -7.36 16.91 -9.38
N GLU A 341 -7.87 18.00 -8.83
CA GLU A 341 -8.86 18.87 -9.49
C GLU A 341 -8.54 20.35 -9.37
N GLY A 342 -7.33 20.70 -8.97
CA GLY A 342 -6.89 22.07 -8.82
C GLY A 342 -5.42 22.24 -9.14
N ASP A 343 -5.01 23.50 -9.09
CA ASP A 343 -3.65 23.90 -9.39
C ASP A 343 -2.78 24.02 -8.13
N ASP A 344 -3.32 23.65 -6.96
CA ASP A 344 -2.57 23.77 -5.72
C ASP A 344 -1.46 22.74 -5.68
N ALA A 345 -0.29 23.25 -5.39
CA ALA A 345 0.93 22.47 -5.29
C ALA A 345 1.54 22.73 -3.92
N PHE A 346 1.86 21.69 -3.20
CA PHE A 346 2.58 21.79 -1.95
C PHE A 346 4.05 22.16 -2.23
N GLY A 347 4.46 23.34 -1.81
CA GLY A 347 5.78 23.88 -2.13
C GLY A 347 6.65 24.23 -0.92
N VAL A 348 6.22 23.91 0.31
CA VAL A 348 6.92 24.32 1.54
C VAL A 348 8.31 23.69 1.68
N ALA A 349 8.51 22.49 1.15
CA ALA A 349 9.78 21.76 1.23
C ALA A 349 10.76 22.10 0.10
N GLY A 350 10.36 22.93 -0.88
CA GLY A 350 11.14 23.21 -2.07
C GLY A 350 11.23 22.00 -3.00
N ASP A 351 12.30 21.91 -3.77
CA ASP A 351 12.65 20.73 -4.56
C ASP A 351 13.09 19.59 -3.63
N ARG A 352 12.38 18.46 -3.69
CA ARG A 352 12.68 17.24 -2.93
C ARG A 352 13.40 16.18 -3.77
N GLY A 353 13.84 16.51 -4.98
CA GLY A 353 14.27 15.54 -5.98
C GLY A 353 13.09 14.97 -6.80
N ASP A 354 11.96 15.66 -6.81
CA ASP A 354 10.70 15.19 -7.40
C ASP A 354 10.85 14.86 -8.89
N ALA A 355 11.64 15.61 -9.64
CA ALA A 355 11.92 15.31 -11.05
C ALA A 355 12.67 13.96 -11.23
N ALA A 356 13.59 13.62 -10.33
CA ALA A 356 14.28 12.33 -10.36
C ALA A 356 13.31 11.17 -10.03
N MET A 357 12.43 11.35 -9.05
CA MET A 357 11.37 10.39 -8.67
C MET A 357 10.42 10.12 -9.84
N ILE A 358 9.97 11.20 -10.51
CA ILE A 358 9.04 11.12 -11.65
C ILE A 358 9.71 10.43 -12.84
N ALA A 359 10.95 10.82 -13.21
CA ALA A 359 11.67 10.19 -14.31
C ALA A 359 11.92 8.69 -14.05
N TYR A 360 12.40 8.35 -12.85
CA TYR A 360 12.63 6.97 -12.43
C TYR A 360 11.36 6.12 -12.55
N GLY A 361 10.26 6.60 -11.97
CA GLY A 361 9.00 5.87 -11.95
C GLY A 361 8.35 5.75 -13.32
N ALA A 362 8.31 6.85 -14.10
CA ALA A 362 7.73 6.86 -15.44
C ALA A 362 8.45 5.91 -16.40
N LEU A 363 9.79 5.86 -16.34
CA LEU A 363 10.59 4.95 -17.16
C LEU A 363 10.35 3.48 -16.82
N ARG A 364 10.32 3.14 -15.53
CA ARG A 364 10.03 1.78 -15.09
C ARG A 364 8.60 1.35 -15.41
N TYR A 365 7.63 2.26 -15.22
CA TYR A 365 6.24 2.05 -15.60
C TYR A 365 6.11 1.79 -17.11
N ALA A 366 6.63 2.70 -17.94
CA ALA A 366 6.49 2.60 -19.40
C ALA A 366 7.12 1.32 -19.97
N LEU A 367 8.30 0.93 -19.49
CA LEU A 367 8.96 -0.31 -19.91
C LEU A 367 8.15 -1.55 -19.50
N ALA A 368 7.66 -1.62 -18.26
CA ALA A 368 6.89 -2.77 -17.79
C ALA A 368 5.48 -2.81 -18.39
N ARG A 369 4.85 -1.65 -18.63
CA ARG A 369 3.55 -1.50 -19.27
C ARG A 369 3.56 -1.96 -20.72
N ALA A 370 4.68 -1.72 -21.42
CA ALA A 370 4.91 -2.15 -22.80
C ALA A 370 3.89 -1.60 -23.81
N ASP A 371 3.34 -0.43 -23.55
CA ASP A 371 2.49 0.31 -24.48
C ASP A 371 3.30 1.44 -25.10
N LYS A 372 3.49 1.36 -26.44
CA LYS A 372 4.32 2.32 -27.17
C LYS A 372 3.67 3.71 -27.21
N ALA A 373 2.36 3.78 -27.29
CA ALA A 373 1.65 5.06 -27.37
C ALA A 373 1.71 5.79 -26.02
N GLU A 374 1.44 5.07 -24.92
CA GLU A 374 1.62 5.61 -23.54
C GLU A 374 3.07 6.05 -23.32
N ALA A 375 4.05 5.26 -23.73
CA ALA A 375 5.47 5.58 -23.56
C ALA A 375 5.89 6.83 -24.35
N GLN A 376 5.37 7.01 -25.59
CA GLN A 376 5.60 8.21 -26.39
C GLN A 376 4.89 9.43 -25.79
N GLU A 377 3.72 9.27 -25.21
CA GLU A 377 3.01 10.33 -24.47
C GLU A 377 3.81 10.79 -23.26
N LEU A 378 4.42 9.87 -22.51
CA LEU A 378 5.21 10.16 -21.31
C LEU A 378 6.59 10.74 -21.61
N TRP A 379 7.13 10.51 -22.81
CA TRP A 379 8.49 10.89 -23.14
C TRP A 379 8.82 12.37 -22.90
N PRO A 380 7.98 13.36 -23.30
CA PRO A 380 8.29 14.77 -23.04
C PRO A 380 8.45 15.09 -21.54
N LEU A 381 7.65 14.51 -20.67
CA LEU A 381 7.81 14.67 -19.21
C LEU A 381 9.12 14.04 -18.72
N ILE A 382 9.39 12.82 -19.17
CA ILE A 382 10.64 12.11 -18.83
C ILE A 382 11.86 12.94 -19.27
N GLU A 383 11.87 13.40 -20.51
CA GLU A 383 12.97 14.20 -21.06
C GLU A 383 13.15 15.51 -20.30
N TRP A 384 12.06 16.21 -19.96
CA TRP A 384 12.09 17.41 -19.16
C TRP A 384 12.69 17.15 -17.75
N CYS A 385 12.26 16.09 -17.09
CA CYS A 385 12.79 15.71 -15.77
C CYS A 385 14.28 15.36 -15.82
N LEU A 386 14.72 14.64 -16.85
CA LEU A 386 16.14 14.33 -17.06
C LEU A 386 16.99 15.59 -17.29
N GLU A 387 16.50 16.53 -18.10
CA GLU A 387 17.17 17.79 -18.34
C GLU A 387 17.18 18.66 -17.07
N TYR A 388 16.07 18.69 -16.30
CA TYR A 388 16.02 19.35 -15.01
C TYR A 388 17.12 18.85 -14.07
N CYS A 389 17.20 17.55 -13.85
CA CYS A 389 18.24 16.94 -13.00
C CYS A 389 19.66 17.24 -13.53
N ASN A 390 19.85 17.22 -14.85
CA ASN A 390 21.14 17.58 -15.47
C ASN A 390 21.54 19.00 -15.15
N ARG A 391 20.61 19.96 -15.12
CA ARG A 391 20.86 21.37 -14.76
C ARG A 391 21.11 21.58 -13.27
N GLN A 392 20.67 20.65 -12.43
CA GLN A 392 20.89 20.67 -10.98
C GLN A 392 22.20 20.01 -10.55
N LEU A 393 23.02 19.51 -11.47
CA LEU A 393 24.32 18.96 -11.10
C LEU A 393 25.22 20.04 -10.47
N ASN A 394 25.82 19.74 -9.31
CA ASN A 394 26.82 20.57 -8.68
C ASN A 394 28.21 20.36 -9.31
N GLU A 395 29.26 21.02 -8.80
CA GLU A 395 30.63 20.87 -9.31
C GLU A 395 31.16 19.43 -9.18
N ALA A 396 30.69 18.66 -8.22
CA ALA A 396 31.04 17.24 -8.05
C ALA A 396 30.26 16.30 -9.00
N GLY A 397 29.28 16.82 -9.75
CA GLY A 397 28.50 16.07 -10.71
C GLY A 397 27.36 15.27 -10.09
N VAL A 398 26.90 15.58 -8.88
CA VAL A 398 25.73 15.01 -8.21
C VAL A 398 24.59 16.01 -8.15
N VAL A 399 23.33 15.51 -8.01
CA VAL A 399 22.13 16.33 -8.15
C VAL A 399 21.82 17.10 -6.87
N LYS A 400 21.67 18.43 -6.99
CA LYS A 400 21.21 19.31 -5.92
C LYS A 400 19.70 19.22 -5.75
N SER A 401 19.24 19.41 -4.51
CA SER A 401 17.83 19.59 -4.15
C SER A 401 17.72 20.36 -2.83
N ASP A 402 16.57 21.03 -2.59
CA ASP A 402 16.36 21.81 -1.36
C ASP A 402 16.10 20.92 -0.13
N SER A 403 15.63 19.71 -0.37
CA SER A 403 15.32 18.70 0.64
C SER A 403 15.25 17.30 0.01
N ASP A 404 14.70 16.37 0.71
CA ASP A 404 14.32 15.03 0.22
C ASP A 404 12.83 14.75 0.48
N GLU A 405 12.39 13.54 0.20
CA GLU A 405 10.99 13.13 0.43
C GLU A 405 10.52 13.25 1.90
N LEU A 406 11.44 13.36 2.85
CA LEU A 406 11.14 13.58 4.26
C LEU A 406 10.90 15.08 4.59
N GLU A 407 10.86 15.95 3.58
CA GLU A 407 10.35 17.33 3.67
C GLU A 407 11.01 18.16 4.78
N ARG A 408 12.35 18.11 4.87
CA ARG A 408 13.18 18.80 5.87
C ARG A 408 13.01 18.31 7.32
N ARG A 409 12.34 17.17 7.55
CA ARG A 409 12.30 16.56 8.89
C ARG A 409 13.68 16.08 9.35
N PHE A 410 14.52 15.72 8.40
CA PHE A 410 15.91 15.36 8.61
C PHE A 410 16.80 16.13 7.64
N PRO A 411 18.06 16.45 8.01
CA PRO A 411 19.02 17.11 7.10
C PRO A 411 19.25 16.28 5.84
N SER A 412 19.31 16.94 4.68
CA SER A 412 19.54 16.32 3.36
C SER A 412 20.71 16.92 2.57
N GLY A 413 21.34 17.99 3.09
CA GLY A 413 22.45 18.68 2.44
C GLY A 413 22.04 19.44 1.17
N GLU A 414 23.02 19.94 0.44
CA GLU A 414 22.81 20.57 -0.88
C GLU A 414 22.48 19.52 -1.95
N ALA A 415 23.12 18.36 -1.88
CA ALA A 415 22.90 17.21 -2.75
C ALA A 415 22.80 15.95 -1.89
N ASN A 416 21.84 15.08 -2.20
CA ASN A 416 21.63 13.86 -1.44
C ASN A 416 21.72 12.59 -2.30
N LEU A 417 22.01 11.50 -1.63
CA LEU A 417 22.25 10.20 -2.23
C LEU A 417 21.00 9.63 -2.93
N CYS A 418 19.81 9.89 -2.36
CA CYS A 418 18.54 9.40 -2.91
C CYS A 418 18.29 10.00 -4.29
N THR A 419 18.23 11.33 -4.38
CA THR A 419 17.97 12.06 -5.65
C THR A 419 18.96 11.66 -6.75
N SER A 420 20.27 11.60 -6.41
CA SER A 420 21.31 11.23 -7.37
C SER A 420 21.19 9.77 -7.84
N SER A 421 20.81 8.84 -6.95
CA SER A 421 20.61 7.42 -7.28
C SER A 421 19.41 7.22 -8.20
N LEU A 422 18.29 7.89 -7.92
CA LEU A 422 17.09 7.83 -8.77
C LEU A 422 17.34 8.38 -10.17
N TYR A 423 18.03 9.52 -10.26
CA TYR A 423 18.42 10.10 -11.56
C TYR A 423 19.35 9.16 -12.33
N TYR A 424 20.29 8.50 -11.67
CA TYR A 424 21.17 7.50 -12.31
C TYR A 424 20.35 6.36 -12.93
N ASP A 425 19.40 5.77 -12.18
CA ASP A 425 18.55 4.67 -12.70
C ASP A 425 17.69 5.15 -13.87
N ALA A 426 17.17 6.38 -13.81
CA ALA A 426 16.42 6.97 -14.91
C ALA A 426 17.27 7.05 -16.19
N LEU A 427 18.51 7.57 -16.11
CA LEU A 427 19.43 7.61 -17.25
C LEU A 427 19.74 6.24 -17.84
N VAL A 428 19.93 5.22 -16.98
CA VAL A 428 20.12 3.81 -17.43
C VAL A 428 18.88 3.30 -18.14
N SER A 429 17.69 3.57 -17.60
CA SER A 429 16.42 3.09 -18.13
C SER A 429 16.06 3.73 -19.48
N VAL A 430 16.46 4.98 -19.73
CA VAL A 430 16.34 5.59 -21.07
C VAL A 430 17.08 4.78 -22.13
N GLY A 431 18.21 4.17 -21.78
CA GLY A 431 18.96 3.30 -22.69
C GLY A 431 18.16 2.13 -23.25
N TYR A 432 17.10 1.73 -22.53
CA TYR A 432 16.14 0.73 -22.94
C TYR A 432 14.90 1.34 -23.60
N LEU A 433 14.19 2.23 -22.92
CA LEU A 433 12.96 2.83 -23.43
C LEU A 433 13.18 3.58 -24.75
N GLY A 434 14.28 4.31 -24.87
CA GLY A 434 14.59 5.11 -26.07
C GLY A 434 14.64 4.27 -27.35
N LYS A 435 15.07 3.01 -27.26
CA LYS A 435 15.05 2.07 -28.40
C LYS A 435 13.62 1.70 -28.80
N GLU A 436 12.78 1.44 -27.81
CA GLU A 436 11.38 1.01 -27.99
C GLU A 436 10.52 2.12 -28.63
N ILE A 437 10.74 3.37 -28.23
CA ILE A 437 9.99 4.51 -28.76
C ILE A 437 10.65 5.14 -30.01
N GLY A 438 11.86 4.68 -30.40
CA GLY A 438 12.53 5.11 -31.62
C GLY A 438 13.35 6.40 -31.49
N LEU A 439 13.95 6.67 -30.33
CA LEU A 439 14.86 7.80 -30.17
C LEU A 439 16.12 7.66 -31.06
N PRO A 440 16.71 8.77 -31.52
CA PRO A 440 17.98 8.74 -32.22
C PRO A 440 19.08 8.05 -31.39
N THR A 441 19.89 7.20 -32.02
CA THR A 441 20.98 6.49 -31.35
C THR A 441 21.96 7.44 -30.66
N ALA A 442 22.22 8.61 -31.24
CA ALA A 442 23.09 9.64 -30.65
C ALA A 442 22.53 10.14 -29.31
N GLN A 443 21.21 10.36 -29.22
CA GLN A 443 20.53 10.78 -28.00
C GLN A 443 20.58 9.68 -26.91
N ILE A 444 20.31 8.43 -27.28
CA ILE A 444 20.45 7.28 -26.37
C ILE A 444 21.88 7.17 -25.83
N ASN A 445 22.89 7.33 -26.70
CA ASN A 445 24.30 7.27 -26.28
C ASN A 445 24.69 8.44 -25.38
N LYS A 446 24.11 9.63 -25.57
CA LYS A 446 24.28 10.78 -24.65
C LYS A 446 23.84 10.41 -23.23
N TYR A 447 22.63 9.86 -23.06
CA TYR A 447 22.11 9.45 -21.75
C TYR A 447 22.95 8.33 -21.10
N LYS A 448 23.42 7.37 -21.88
CA LYS A 448 24.33 6.32 -21.37
C LYS A 448 25.66 6.89 -20.87
N ALA A 449 26.22 7.87 -21.59
CA ALA A 449 27.44 8.55 -21.16
C ALA A 449 27.20 9.33 -19.87
N GLN A 450 26.09 10.07 -19.78
CA GLN A 450 25.67 10.76 -18.55
C GLN A 450 25.51 9.80 -17.37
N ALA A 451 24.87 8.63 -17.57
CA ALA A 451 24.75 7.60 -16.54
C ALA A 451 26.11 7.11 -16.02
N SER A 452 27.07 6.90 -16.92
CA SER A 452 28.41 6.45 -16.54
C SER A 452 29.18 7.52 -15.73
N VAL A 453 29.05 8.79 -16.12
CA VAL A 453 29.64 9.92 -15.39
C VAL A 453 29.01 10.10 -14.02
N LEU A 454 27.67 10.06 -13.95
CA LEU A 454 26.95 10.23 -12.70
C LEU A 454 27.22 9.07 -11.72
N ARG A 455 27.32 7.81 -12.21
CA ARG A 455 27.70 6.67 -11.36
C ARG A 455 29.06 6.92 -10.67
N LYS A 456 30.03 7.39 -11.44
CA LYS A 456 31.34 7.72 -10.86
C LYS A 456 31.21 8.85 -9.85
N ALA A 457 30.48 9.91 -10.16
CA ALA A 457 30.27 11.03 -9.26
C ALA A 457 29.58 10.62 -7.95
N ILE A 458 28.58 9.71 -8.01
CA ILE A 458 27.92 9.15 -6.84
C ILE A 458 28.93 8.42 -5.94
N CYS A 459 29.78 7.56 -6.51
CA CYS A 459 30.80 6.85 -5.74
C CYS A 459 31.82 7.84 -5.14
N ASP A 460 32.39 8.74 -5.95
CA ASP A 460 33.42 9.69 -5.51
C ASP A 460 32.90 10.64 -4.41
N TYR A 461 31.63 11.02 -4.44
CA TYR A 461 31.06 12.03 -3.55
C TYR A 461 30.46 11.45 -2.26
N PHE A 462 29.76 10.30 -2.35
CA PHE A 462 29.01 9.77 -1.24
C PHE A 462 29.69 8.58 -0.52
N GLU A 463 30.63 7.85 -1.16
CA GLU A 463 31.34 6.77 -0.45
C GLU A 463 32.12 7.32 0.76
N ALA A 464 31.87 6.73 1.91
CA ALA A 464 32.49 7.16 3.17
C ALA A 464 32.46 6.05 4.22
N GLU A 465 33.33 6.15 5.20
CA GLU A 465 33.16 5.49 6.47
C GLU A 465 32.19 6.32 7.33
N VAL A 466 31.08 5.74 7.79
CA VAL A 466 30.10 6.37 8.67
C VAL A 466 29.81 5.42 9.81
N SER A 467 29.99 5.89 11.05
CA SER A 467 29.81 5.10 12.28
C SER A 467 30.54 3.74 12.29
N GLY A 468 31.73 3.69 11.64
CA GLY A 468 32.57 2.50 11.53
C GLY A 468 32.18 1.53 10.40
N TYR A 469 31.26 1.90 9.53
CA TYR A 469 30.88 1.11 8.35
C TYR A 469 31.40 1.74 7.06
N GLU A 470 32.05 0.97 6.22
CA GLU A 470 32.45 1.33 4.87
C GLU A 470 31.20 1.37 3.96
N THR A 471 30.49 2.51 3.94
CA THR A 471 29.17 2.66 3.29
C THR A 471 29.10 3.96 2.50
N TYR A 472 28.00 4.68 2.61
CA TYR A 472 27.76 5.99 2.01
C TYR A 472 27.33 6.99 3.09
N ARG A 473 27.84 8.22 3.01
CA ARG A 473 27.22 9.37 3.66
C ARG A 473 25.98 9.77 2.85
N TYR A 474 24.94 10.28 3.50
CA TYR A 474 23.72 10.66 2.82
C TYR A 474 23.87 12.00 2.06
N TYR A 475 24.66 12.91 2.59
CA TYR A 475 25.06 14.20 2.00
C TYR A 475 26.46 14.57 2.49
N GLU A 476 27.05 15.60 1.91
CA GLU A 476 28.39 16.07 2.31
C GLU A 476 28.38 16.61 3.74
N GLY A 477 29.31 16.11 4.57
CA GLY A 477 29.39 16.44 6.00
C GLY A 477 28.43 15.63 6.89
N ASN A 478 27.67 14.68 6.32
CA ASN A 478 26.86 13.76 7.13
C ASN A 478 27.75 12.70 7.79
N ASP A 479 27.71 12.64 9.12
CA ASP A 479 28.52 11.78 9.98
C ASP A 479 27.70 10.72 10.75
N VAL A 480 26.39 10.63 10.53
CA VAL A 480 25.48 9.64 11.13
C VAL A 480 24.84 8.78 10.05
N LEU A 481 24.55 7.52 10.38
CA LEU A 481 23.89 6.61 9.45
C LEU A 481 22.46 7.11 9.14
N ARG A 482 22.08 6.98 7.87
CA ARG A 482 20.74 7.27 7.36
C ARG A 482 20.19 6.03 6.63
N SER A 483 18.91 5.74 6.80
CA SER A 483 18.30 4.57 6.12
C SER A 483 18.38 4.63 4.59
N TRP A 484 18.43 5.83 4.00
CA TRP A 484 18.52 6.01 2.55
C TRP A 484 19.89 5.66 1.93
N ILE A 485 20.85 5.19 2.71
CA ILE A 485 22.07 4.56 2.15
C ILE A 485 21.76 3.27 1.37
N CYS A 486 20.54 2.74 1.47
CA CYS A 486 20.06 1.63 0.64
C CYS A 486 19.88 1.98 -0.85
N MET A 487 19.76 3.28 -1.20
CA MET A 487 19.38 3.70 -2.56
C MET A 487 20.40 3.29 -3.65
N PRO A 488 21.73 3.37 -3.46
CA PRO A 488 22.68 2.83 -4.42
C PRO A 488 22.46 1.35 -4.74
N LEU A 489 22.18 0.51 -3.72
CA LEU A 489 21.94 -0.93 -3.91
C LEU A 489 20.73 -1.18 -4.81
N ILE A 490 19.65 -0.40 -4.64
CA ILE A 490 18.40 -0.51 -5.40
C ILE A 490 18.63 -0.25 -6.90
N VAL A 491 19.55 0.64 -7.22
CA VAL A 491 19.86 1.02 -8.60
C VAL A 491 21.05 0.26 -9.19
N GLY A 492 21.62 -0.70 -8.43
CA GLY A 492 22.68 -1.58 -8.86
C GLY A 492 24.10 -1.01 -8.71
N ILE A 493 24.29 -0.04 -7.82
CA ILE A 493 25.60 0.44 -7.38
C ILE A 493 25.98 -0.31 -6.12
N ASN A 494 26.84 -1.33 -6.24
CA ASN A 494 27.17 -2.27 -5.17
C ASN A 494 28.59 -2.12 -4.62
N ASP A 495 29.26 -1.00 -4.91
CA ASP A 495 30.68 -0.78 -4.55
C ASP A 495 30.89 -0.84 -3.02
N ARG A 496 29.91 -0.44 -2.23
CA ARG A 496 29.92 -0.49 -0.75
C ARG A 496 28.87 -1.43 -0.18
N ALA A 497 28.46 -2.48 -0.93
CA ALA A 497 27.33 -3.32 -0.55
C ALA A 497 27.49 -3.98 0.82
N GLU A 498 28.67 -4.52 1.14
CA GLU A 498 28.93 -5.23 2.40
C GLU A 498 28.73 -4.31 3.61
N GLY A 499 29.41 -3.16 3.64
CA GLY A 499 29.30 -2.21 4.73
C GLY A 499 27.91 -1.57 4.81
N THR A 500 27.27 -1.31 3.66
CA THR A 500 25.92 -0.74 3.61
C THR A 500 24.88 -1.70 4.17
N VAL A 501 24.92 -2.98 3.79
CA VAL A 501 23.99 -3.98 4.35
C VAL A 501 24.26 -4.21 5.84
N ALA A 502 25.54 -4.25 6.25
CA ALA A 502 25.88 -4.35 7.67
C ALA A 502 25.35 -3.16 8.49
N ALA A 503 25.43 -1.92 7.96
CA ALA A 503 24.90 -0.72 8.59
C ALA A 503 23.36 -0.72 8.65
N LEU A 504 22.68 -1.04 7.54
CA LEU A 504 21.22 -1.04 7.45
C LEU A 504 20.55 -2.02 8.42
N PHE A 505 21.20 -3.17 8.67
CA PHE A 505 20.69 -4.22 9.56
C PHE A 505 21.47 -4.30 10.87
N GLY A 506 22.34 -3.33 11.13
CA GLY A 506 23.09 -3.16 12.38
C GLY A 506 22.25 -2.53 13.48
N PRO A 507 22.75 -2.57 14.73
CA PRO A 507 22.01 -2.10 15.89
C PRO A 507 21.76 -0.57 15.90
N GLU A 508 22.48 0.18 15.11
CA GLU A 508 22.35 1.64 14.98
C GLU A 508 21.13 2.06 14.20
N LEU A 509 20.69 1.25 13.22
CA LEU A 509 19.55 1.54 12.37
C LEU A 509 18.42 0.54 12.47
N TYR A 510 18.69 -0.76 12.74
CA TYR A 510 17.65 -1.78 12.64
C TYR A 510 17.05 -2.13 14.01
N THR A 511 15.73 -1.99 14.10
CA THR A 511 14.95 -2.33 15.31
C THR A 511 13.95 -3.45 15.01
N SER A 512 13.27 -3.94 16.04
CA SER A 512 12.13 -4.86 15.87
C SER A 512 11.00 -4.25 15.05
N ASP A 513 10.93 -2.90 15.00
CA ASP A 513 9.86 -2.18 14.28
C ASP A 513 10.21 -1.84 12.83
N GLY A 514 11.46 -1.90 12.47
CA GLY A 514 11.97 -1.60 11.13
C GLY A 514 13.26 -0.79 11.16
N CYS A 515 13.62 -0.23 10.02
CA CYS A 515 14.81 0.58 9.86
C CYS A 515 14.55 2.02 10.32
N LEU A 516 15.32 2.51 11.28
CA LEU A 516 15.28 3.90 11.74
C LEU A 516 15.66 4.84 10.59
N THR A 517 15.06 6.01 10.54
CA THR A 517 15.36 7.03 9.53
C THR A 517 16.82 7.52 9.63
N ALA A 518 17.32 7.65 10.85
CA ALA A 518 18.69 8.04 11.13
C ALA A 518 19.16 7.39 12.43
N GLU A 519 20.46 7.15 12.54
CA GLU A 519 21.12 6.77 13.78
C GLU A 519 20.79 7.76 14.90
N GLY A 520 20.49 7.24 16.10
CA GLY A 520 20.06 8.04 17.24
C GLY A 520 18.62 8.56 17.20
N SER A 521 17.89 8.36 16.08
CA SER A 521 16.46 8.64 15.98
C SER A 521 15.64 7.55 16.66
N ARG A 522 14.35 7.85 16.92
CA ARG A 522 13.35 6.86 17.34
C ARG A 522 12.30 6.63 16.25
N THR A 523 12.40 7.37 15.16
CA THR A 523 11.43 7.32 14.06
C THR A 523 11.90 6.33 13.00
N PHE A 524 11.04 5.40 12.64
CA PHE A 524 11.22 4.57 11.46
C PHE A 524 10.09 4.83 10.45
N TRP A 525 10.39 4.52 9.19
CA TRP A 525 9.43 4.58 8.08
C TRP A 525 9.44 3.25 7.35
N ASP A 526 8.27 2.67 7.10
CA ASP A 526 8.20 1.39 6.39
C ASP A 526 8.78 1.49 4.98
N ARG A 527 8.68 2.66 4.33
CA ARG A 527 9.29 2.87 3.01
C ARG A 527 10.81 2.62 3.02
N SER A 528 11.52 3.16 3.99
CA SER A 528 12.98 2.92 4.08
C SER A 528 13.31 1.48 4.48
N THR A 529 12.49 0.85 5.33
CA THR A 529 12.61 -0.56 5.68
C THR A 529 12.42 -1.46 4.45
N LEU A 530 11.39 -1.20 3.64
CA LEU A 530 11.11 -1.97 2.42
C LEU A 530 12.17 -1.75 1.34
N TYR A 531 12.68 -0.52 1.20
CA TYR A 531 13.83 -0.26 0.35
C TYR A 531 15.09 -0.97 0.82
N SER A 532 15.34 -1.06 2.14
CA SER A 532 16.47 -1.80 2.68
C SER A 532 16.39 -3.29 2.35
N PHE A 533 15.20 -3.90 2.44
CA PHE A 533 15.01 -5.30 2.01
C PHE A 533 15.29 -5.48 0.53
N ARG A 534 14.73 -4.60 -0.30
CA ARG A 534 14.93 -4.63 -1.75
C ARG A 534 16.41 -4.46 -2.10
N GLY A 535 17.12 -3.50 -1.47
CA GLY A 535 18.54 -3.28 -1.65
C GLY A 535 19.39 -4.50 -1.23
N ALA A 536 19.06 -5.13 -0.10
CA ALA A 536 19.74 -6.33 0.36
C ALA A 536 19.58 -7.51 -0.60
N TYR A 537 18.37 -7.73 -1.15
CA TYR A 537 18.18 -8.72 -2.23
C TYR A 537 19.02 -8.40 -3.47
N GLN A 538 19.02 -7.15 -3.93
CA GLN A 538 19.78 -6.69 -5.09
C GLN A 538 21.29 -6.89 -4.89
N ALA A 539 21.77 -6.72 -3.67
CA ALA A 539 23.17 -6.95 -3.28
C ALA A 539 23.50 -8.44 -3.03
N GLY A 540 22.52 -9.37 -3.15
CA GLY A 540 22.72 -10.80 -3.00
C GLY A 540 22.60 -11.33 -1.56
N TYR A 541 22.21 -10.52 -0.58
CA TYR A 541 22.04 -10.91 0.83
C TYR A 541 20.67 -11.54 1.09
N ARG A 542 20.30 -12.51 0.27
CA ARG A 542 18.97 -13.13 0.20
C ARG A 542 18.45 -13.70 1.51
N ASP A 543 19.29 -14.41 2.24
CA ASP A 543 18.88 -15.09 3.48
C ASP A 543 18.59 -14.06 4.59
N LEU A 544 19.41 -13.02 4.70
CA LEU A 544 19.18 -11.91 5.61
C LEU A 544 17.91 -11.16 5.23
N ALA A 545 17.77 -10.76 3.96
CA ALA A 545 16.61 -10.02 3.48
C ALA A 545 15.32 -10.80 3.69
N THR A 546 15.29 -12.11 3.39
CA THR A 546 14.09 -12.95 3.59
C THR A 546 13.75 -13.10 5.07
N LYS A 547 14.74 -13.36 5.93
CA LYS A 547 14.52 -13.45 7.37
C LYS A 547 13.89 -12.18 7.94
N GLN A 548 14.40 -11.01 7.53
CA GLN A 548 13.88 -9.74 8.00
C GLN A 548 12.52 -9.39 7.39
N LEU A 549 12.30 -9.72 6.11
CA LEU A 549 11.00 -9.55 5.46
C LEU A 549 9.93 -10.43 6.11
N SER A 550 10.24 -11.69 6.45
CA SER A 550 9.31 -12.60 7.15
C SER A 550 8.95 -12.06 8.54
N ALA A 551 9.94 -11.60 9.31
CA ALA A 551 9.71 -11.00 10.62
C ALA A 551 8.87 -9.71 10.55
N TYR A 552 9.18 -8.84 9.58
CA TYR A 552 8.41 -7.63 9.29
C TYR A 552 6.96 -7.97 8.90
N SER A 553 6.78 -8.92 7.97
CA SER A 553 5.46 -9.35 7.50
C SER A 553 4.64 -9.98 8.63
N THR A 554 5.28 -10.78 9.50
CA THR A 554 4.63 -11.34 10.69
C THR A 554 4.07 -10.24 11.58
N ARG A 555 4.84 -9.19 11.86
CA ARG A 555 4.37 -8.07 12.67
C ARG A 555 3.24 -7.29 12.02
N ARG A 556 3.34 -6.98 10.71
CA ARG A 556 2.32 -6.21 9.97
C ARG A 556 1.04 -7.00 9.71
N LEU A 557 1.12 -8.32 9.70
CA LEU A 557 -0.01 -9.19 9.37
C LEU A 557 -0.64 -9.86 10.60
N LEU A 558 0.17 -10.20 11.60
CA LEU A 558 -0.26 -11.02 12.75
C LEU A 558 -0.10 -10.32 14.10
N GLY A 559 0.48 -9.11 14.13
CA GLY A 559 0.79 -8.37 15.35
C GLY A 559 -0.37 -7.56 15.92
N ASP A 560 -0.01 -6.44 16.56
CA ASP A 560 -0.96 -5.55 17.22
C ASP A 560 -1.68 -4.61 16.25
N HIS A 561 -1.05 -4.28 15.12
CA HIS A 561 -1.55 -3.34 14.12
C HIS A 561 -1.45 -3.97 12.73
N VAL A 562 -2.60 -4.26 12.13
CA VAL A 562 -2.74 -5.09 10.93
C VAL A 562 -3.76 -4.49 9.96
N PRO A 563 -3.81 -4.89 8.67
CA PRO A 563 -3.00 -5.92 8.01
C PRO A 563 -1.95 -5.39 7.03
N TYR A 564 -1.65 -4.10 7.01
CA TYR A 564 -0.87 -3.45 5.95
C TYR A 564 0.44 -2.84 6.45
N PRO A 565 1.41 -2.59 5.56
CA PRO A 565 2.49 -1.65 5.82
C PRO A 565 1.96 -0.29 6.28
N ILE A 566 2.76 0.43 7.05
CA ILE A 566 2.39 1.72 7.60
C ILE A 566 3.30 2.84 7.08
N GLU A 567 2.90 4.10 7.23
CA GLU A 567 3.75 5.24 6.90
C GLU A 567 4.98 5.28 7.81
N ALA A 568 4.78 5.57 9.08
CA ALA A 568 5.84 5.81 10.04
C ALA A 568 5.38 5.58 11.49
N TRP A 569 6.35 5.45 12.40
CA TRP A 569 6.15 5.38 13.84
C TRP A 569 7.35 5.97 14.60
N PRO A 570 7.14 6.69 15.72
CA PRO A 570 5.87 7.14 16.31
C PRO A 570 5.20 8.28 15.55
N GLU A 571 5.85 8.84 14.55
CA GLU A 571 5.26 9.80 13.62
C GLU A 571 4.15 9.12 12.79
N GLY A 572 3.14 9.89 12.36
CA GLY A 572 2.11 9.39 11.45
C GLY A 572 1.05 8.48 12.06
N SER A 573 1.12 8.14 13.36
CA SER A 573 0.11 7.30 14.04
C SER A 573 -0.16 5.96 13.38
N GLN A 574 0.86 5.33 12.78
CA GLN A 574 0.78 4.05 12.08
C GLN A 574 -0.26 4.00 10.95
N ARG A 575 -0.41 5.07 10.19
CA ARG A 575 -1.36 5.12 9.08
C ARG A 575 -1.03 4.07 8.02
N HIS A 576 -2.06 3.38 7.52
CA HIS A 576 -1.96 2.42 6.44
C HIS A 576 -1.90 3.11 5.07
N LEU A 577 -0.78 3.76 4.74
CA LEU A 577 -0.62 4.35 3.42
C LEU A 577 -0.43 3.25 2.35
N SER A 578 -1.11 3.41 1.22
CA SER A 578 -1.10 2.41 0.16
C SER A 578 0.18 2.40 -0.67
N ALA A 579 0.96 3.47 -0.65
CA ALA A 579 2.24 3.56 -1.35
C ALA A 579 3.28 2.58 -0.78
N GLU A 580 3.33 2.41 0.54
CA GLU A 580 4.17 1.41 1.21
C GLU A 580 3.76 -0.02 0.83
N SER A 581 2.46 -0.25 0.61
CA SER A 581 1.98 -1.53 0.06
C SER A 581 2.51 -1.78 -1.36
N GLY A 582 2.58 -0.74 -2.20
CA GLY A 582 3.25 -0.80 -3.50
C GLY A 582 4.74 -1.14 -3.39
N LEU A 583 5.44 -0.53 -2.43
CA LEU A 583 6.85 -0.86 -2.15
C LEU A 583 7.03 -2.30 -1.68
N TYR A 584 6.15 -2.81 -0.80
CA TYR A 584 6.16 -4.22 -0.40
C TYR A 584 6.05 -5.15 -1.60
N CYS A 585 5.12 -4.86 -2.52
CA CYS A 585 4.99 -5.64 -3.76
C CYS A 585 6.27 -5.61 -4.61
N ARG A 586 6.98 -4.48 -4.64
CA ARG A 586 8.25 -4.34 -5.36
C ARG A 586 9.43 -5.01 -4.65
N VAL A 587 9.40 -5.21 -3.33
CA VAL A 587 10.37 -6.09 -2.64
C VAL A 587 10.29 -7.51 -3.21
N ILE A 588 9.09 -7.98 -3.52
CA ILE A 588 8.89 -9.32 -4.13
C ILE A 588 9.33 -9.30 -5.60
N THR A 589 8.74 -8.44 -6.43
CA THR A 589 8.99 -8.47 -7.89
C THR A 589 10.42 -8.06 -8.26
N GLU A 590 10.92 -6.97 -7.68
CA GLU A 590 12.22 -6.39 -8.03
C GLU A 590 13.36 -6.84 -7.10
N GLY A 591 13.04 -7.28 -5.86
CA GLY A 591 13.99 -7.79 -4.89
C GLY A 591 14.13 -9.32 -4.96
N LEU A 592 13.17 -10.06 -4.41
CA LEU A 592 13.20 -11.53 -4.30
C LEU A 592 13.32 -12.22 -5.67
N PHE A 593 12.50 -11.80 -6.66
CA PHE A 593 12.61 -12.27 -8.04
C PHE A 593 13.68 -11.54 -8.85
N GLY A 594 14.05 -10.34 -8.46
CA GLY A 594 15.09 -9.54 -9.11
C GLY A 594 14.74 -9.15 -10.55
N MET A 595 13.48 -8.82 -10.82
CA MET A 595 13.01 -8.40 -12.14
C MET A 595 13.37 -6.93 -12.40
N ARG A 596 14.01 -6.66 -13.53
CA ARG A 596 14.31 -5.30 -14.02
C ARG A 596 13.89 -5.14 -15.48
N PRO A 597 13.01 -4.21 -15.82
CA PRO A 597 12.60 -3.94 -17.19
C PRO A 597 13.80 -3.53 -18.07
N THR A 598 13.92 -4.10 -19.26
CA THR A 598 14.97 -3.79 -20.25
C THR A 598 14.45 -3.62 -21.67
N GLY A 599 13.15 -3.61 -21.86
CA GLY A 599 12.43 -3.39 -23.11
C GLY A 599 10.97 -3.76 -22.95
N PHE A 600 10.14 -3.47 -23.97
CA PHE A 600 8.71 -3.78 -23.91
C PHE A 600 8.39 -5.27 -23.81
N ARG A 601 9.30 -6.12 -24.32
CA ARG A 601 9.16 -7.57 -24.24
C ARG A 601 10.37 -8.24 -23.61
N SER A 602 11.10 -7.51 -22.75
CA SER A 602 12.29 -8.06 -22.14
C SER A 602 12.58 -7.47 -20.76
N PHE A 603 13.15 -8.30 -19.91
CA PHE A 603 13.63 -7.92 -18.58
C PHE A 603 14.85 -8.76 -18.20
N THR A 604 15.63 -8.27 -17.25
CA THR A 604 16.59 -9.14 -16.55
C THR A 604 15.91 -9.73 -15.32
N LEU A 605 16.31 -10.95 -14.97
CA LEU A 605 15.84 -11.70 -13.83
C LEU A 605 17.04 -12.18 -13.01
N THR A 606 17.12 -11.81 -11.75
CA THR A 606 18.20 -12.16 -10.83
C THR A 606 17.63 -12.81 -9.58
N PRO A 607 17.18 -14.08 -9.68
CA PRO A 607 16.46 -14.75 -8.60
C PRO A 607 17.27 -14.85 -7.32
N GLN A 608 16.68 -14.55 -6.19
CA GLN A 608 17.28 -14.59 -4.86
C GLN A 608 16.60 -15.66 -3.99
N LEU A 609 16.63 -16.93 -4.43
CA LEU A 609 16.02 -18.04 -3.70
C LEU A 609 16.74 -18.27 -2.36
N PRO A 610 16.08 -18.08 -1.20
CA PRO A 610 16.68 -18.29 0.12
C PRO A 610 17.25 -19.69 0.30
N SER A 611 18.25 -19.86 1.15
CA SER A 611 18.97 -21.13 1.27
C SER A 611 18.10 -22.27 1.83
N ASP A 612 17.13 -21.94 2.66
CA ASP A 612 16.15 -22.85 3.28
C ASP A 612 14.90 -23.12 2.42
N TRP A 613 14.74 -22.40 1.28
CA TRP A 613 13.64 -22.64 0.35
C TRP A 613 14.06 -23.57 -0.78
N ASP A 614 13.17 -24.47 -1.16
CA ASP A 614 13.34 -25.35 -2.31
C ASP A 614 12.73 -24.80 -3.59
N HIS A 615 11.75 -23.89 -3.48
CA HIS A 615 11.07 -23.26 -4.62
C HIS A 615 10.52 -21.87 -4.30
N MET A 616 10.21 -21.11 -5.34
CA MET A 616 9.35 -19.92 -5.33
C MET A 616 8.74 -19.71 -6.71
N THR A 617 7.49 -19.25 -6.75
CA THR A 617 6.76 -19.06 -8.02
C THR A 617 6.01 -17.73 -7.97
N LEU A 618 5.98 -17.03 -9.11
CA LEU A 618 5.15 -15.85 -9.33
C LEU A 618 4.32 -16.09 -10.58
N ARG A 619 2.98 -16.19 -10.41
CA ARG A 619 2.06 -16.54 -11.50
C ARG A 619 1.29 -15.34 -11.98
N HIS A 620 0.84 -15.42 -13.23
CA HIS A 620 0.00 -14.40 -13.86
C HIS A 620 0.59 -12.99 -13.78
N ILE A 621 1.86 -12.87 -14.16
CA ILE A 621 2.54 -11.59 -14.33
C ILE A 621 2.03 -10.96 -15.63
N ARG A 622 1.39 -9.77 -15.54
CA ARG A 622 0.73 -9.12 -16.68
C ARG A 622 1.59 -8.08 -17.39
N ALA A 623 2.84 -7.95 -17.02
CA ALA A 623 3.77 -6.96 -17.57
C ALA A 623 4.34 -7.38 -18.94
N PHE A 624 5.05 -6.45 -19.59
CA PHE A 624 5.80 -6.67 -20.83
C PHE A 624 4.93 -7.15 -21.99
N GLY A 625 3.68 -6.70 -22.06
CA GLY A 625 2.71 -7.07 -23.07
C GLY A 625 2.41 -8.57 -23.13
N SER A 626 2.52 -9.27 -22.01
CA SER A 626 2.34 -10.73 -21.91
C SER A 626 1.66 -11.12 -20.59
N ASP A 627 1.13 -12.34 -20.55
CA ASP A 627 0.72 -13.03 -19.32
C ASP A 627 1.63 -14.26 -19.19
N PHE A 628 2.41 -14.30 -18.11
CA PHE A 628 3.41 -15.35 -17.93
C PHE A 628 3.66 -15.67 -16.45
N ASP A 629 4.21 -16.86 -16.23
CA ASP A 629 4.61 -17.33 -14.90
C ASP A 629 6.13 -17.42 -14.82
N ILE A 630 6.69 -17.22 -13.63
CA ILE A 630 8.08 -17.52 -13.29
C ILE A 630 8.07 -18.58 -12.19
N ALA A 631 8.68 -19.74 -12.45
CA ALA A 631 8.91 -20.76 -11.44
C ALA A 631 10.42 -20.99 -11.25
N ILE A 632 10.86 -21.01 -10.01
CA ILE A 632 12.25 -21.18 -9.61
C ILE A 632 12.31 -22.35 -8.64
N VAL A 633 13.13 -23.35 -8.94
CA VAL A 633 13.25 -24.58 -8.14
C VAL A 633 14.72 -24.89 -7.92
N ARG A 634 15.09 -25.22 -6.69
CA ARG A 634 16.45 -25.66 -6.35
C ARG A 634 16.75 -27.03 -6.92
N THR A 635 17.91 -27.19 -7.56
CA THR A 635 18.35 -28.46 -8.12
C THR A 635 19.25 -29.20 -7.12
N LYS A 636 19.47 -30.49 -7.35
CA LYS A 636 20.31 -31.34 -6.48
C LYS A 636 21.77 -30.88 -6.40
N ASP A 637 22.28 -30.24 -7.45
CA ASP A 637 23.65 -29.68 -7.53
C ASP A 637 23.73 -28.24 -7.02
N LYS A 638 22.74 -27.82 -6.18
CA LYS A 638 22.66 -26.48 -5.54
C LYS A 638 22.52 -25.30 -6.50
N LYS A 639 22.22 -25.53 -7.77
CA LYS A 639 21.81 -24.51 -8.72
C LYS A 639 20.32 -24.27 -8.61
N ILE A 640 19.81 -23.35 -9.42
CA ILE A 640 18.39 -23.13 -9.60
C ILE A 640 17.98 -23.38 -11.05
N LYS A 641 16.85 -24.07 -11.21
CA LYS A 641 16.14 -24.17 -12.48
C LYS A 641 15.10 -23.04 -12.51
N VAL A 642 15.21 -22.15 -13.50
CA VAL A 642 14.29 -21.05 -13.75
C VAL A 642 13.45 -21.36 -14.95
N THR A 643 12.14 -21.33 -14.82
CA THR A 643 11.18 -21.55 -15.91
C THR A 643 10.35 -20.28 -16.08
N VAL A 644 10.32 -19.72 -17.29
CA VAL A 644 9.42 -18.64 -17.69
C VAL A 644 8.44 -19.21 -18.71
N ALA A 645 7.18 -19.32 -18.33
CA ALA A 645 6.11 -19.91 -19.14
C ALA A 645 5.08 -18.85 -19.52
N GLN A 646 4.91 -18.58 -20.82
CA GLN A 646 3.88 -17.66 -21.31
C GLN A 646 2.55 -18.38 -21.52
N LYS A 647 1.44 -17.68 -21.35
CA LYS A 647 0.09 -18.24 -21.55
C LYS A 647 -0.16 -18.74 -22.97
N ASP A 648 0.58 -18.23 -23.97
CA ASP A 648 0.54 -18.70 -25.37
C ASP A 648 1.27 -20.04 -25.57
N GLY A 649 1.79 -20.66 -24.51
CA GLY A 649 2.46 -21.96 -24.51
C GLY A 649 3.99 -21.90 -24.67
N LYS A 650 4.56 -20.74 -24.98
CA LYS A 650 6.03 -20.60 -25.06
C LYS A 650 6.65 -20.72 -23.68
N THR A 651 7.70 -21.53 -23.58
CA THR A 651 8.41 -21.75 -22.32
C THR A 651 9.91 -21.65 -22.56
N LYS A 652 10.58 -20.94 -21.64
CA LYS A 652 12.04 -20.82 -21.60
C LYS A 652 12.56 -21.35 -20.26
N ILE A 653 13.65 -22.09 -20.30
CA ILE A 653 14.23 -22.74 -19.13
C ILE A 653 15.72 -22.45 -19.07
N TRP A 654 16.20 -22.11 -17.88
CA TRP A 654 17.62 -21.95 -17.57
C TRP A 654 17.97 -22.78 -16.33
N THR A 655 19.22 -23.24 -16.25
CA THR A 655 19.81 -23.77 -15.02
C THR A 655 21.06 -22.95 -14.73
N VAL A 656 21.05 -22.22 -13.66
CA VAL A 656 22.09 -21.22 -13.33
C VAL A 656 22.43 -21.24 -11.85
N GLY A 657 23.50 -20.58 -11.48
CA GLY A 657 23.78 -20.27 -10.06
C GLY A 657 22.69 -19.39 -9.46
N ASN A 658 22.36 -19.59 -8.19
CA ASN A 658 21.42 -18.74 -7.48
C ASN A 658 21.97 -17.31 -7.38
N GLY A 659 21.18 -16.31 -7.75
CA GLY A 659 21.61 -14.91 -7.87
C GLY A 659 22.29 -14.55 -9.20
N ALA A 660 22.40 -15.50 -10.14
CA ALA A 660 22.88 -15.18 -11.48
C ALA A 660 21.82 -14.43 -12.29
N THR A 661 22.23 -13.39 -13.01
CA THR A 661 21.33 -12.58 -13.84
C THR A 661 21.06 -13.28 -15.19
N ILE A 662 19.80 -13.45 -15.50
CA ILE A 662 19.28 -14.02 -16.75
C ILE A 662 18.64 -12.90 -17.57
N LYS A 663 18.89 -12.88 -18.89
CA LYS A 663 18.16 -12.03 -19.83
C LYS A 663 16.96 -12.79 -20.36
N VAL A 664 15.77 -12.30 -20.09
CA VAL A 664 14.52 -12.87 -20.56
C VAL A 664 13.97 -11.99 -21.69
N ALA A 665 13.62 -12.60 -22.81
CA ALA A 665 12.83 -11.98 -23.88
C ALA A 665 11.54 -12.83 -24.03
N LEU A 666 10.36 -12.19 -24.01
CA LEU A 666 9.04 -12.83 -24.11
C LEU A 666 8.60 -12.96 -25.56
#